data_3dc1ba30e9b60978131ab569859f9b83
#
_entry.id   3dc1ba30e9b60978131ab569859f9b83
#
_cell.length_a   1.000
_cell.length_b   1.000
_cell.length_c   1.000
_cell.angle_alpha   90.00
_cell.angle_beta   90.00
_cell.angle_gamma   90.00
#
_symmetry.space_group_name_H-M   'P 1'
#
loop_
_entity.id
_entity.type
_entity.pdbx_description
1 polymer ?
#
loop_
_entity_poly.entity_id
_entity_poly.type
_entity_poly.pdbx_seq_one_letter_code
_entity_poly.pdbx_strand_id
1 'polypeptide(L)'
;MNNTFTPDSFQAAVIALQAGYHLVLASPGCGKTQILAERVAQAHAHGVDFGDMLCLTFTNRAARGMQERVGPRLQVPADDLFIGNVHRFCSHFLFDAGLIPASTSIIDDDDVLSILCDFSGDDESQVGANYRRKGQYMGAMQLSHLMFQIENAHPRDLRLHPDCLSSDDIHALKAICKAQNEPFTAAMMIDIYKHADTYRDACSDLGEQQLIYALLKKMQLAHQYERYKSDNRLMDFEDILLLSYAYRDQLPRYRWIQVDEVQDLNPLQLALIDALTANDEGQEGCVVYLGDPQQSIFSFMGAKYSTLEFLRNRCAGHIHSLGQNHRSPKYLLDLFNTYAAKELGISAELLPSTSYHPTTIGNELQLFQSDTIDTEYLDAAQQAVRLQRDFPNDTTAIIVNSNRDADGVSDALKQLRTSHFKVSGEDLFTSPQIKLLFAHLTVMNNPHNFIAWARILQGMQVFRTPTAARRFVRACSDRALLPSDFLRDDGQTYVGKFVQCYENETITIFDTETTGLDVFHDDILQIAAVKVRNGAVVPGSALSLHLESDREIPEMLGDIVNPIIEERRNQTLLPRREALRLFVDYARGTVLLGHNADYDIHILANNLRREMPETALPNELSDYFDSLHLIRLLRPGLRQYKLKYLLEVLHLEGENSHLADADVNATQSLVAFCYDKAKEIVGEQQAFIGHKRVQERIITLRNNYLPHYRHTVERLWKEDEKPGVLVEEMRHLYATWVEENLIQPLPTVDYIFRYVASDLLREDESTALVMQIGRHILEMNTLKEADLCGSTTIDDKIFVTTVHKAKGLEFDNVIVFDVIEGRYPNYYSQQNPAQVAEDARKFYVAMTRSKKRLMVMQSCFRIDFHGQRKPVALSRFVESIRDRLRVTHPDPPEGRENERGQDSCE
;
A
#
# COMPACT_ATOMS: atom_id res chain seq x y z
N MET A 1 19.64 16.36 -22.82
CA MET A 1 20.27 17.64 -22.45
C MET A 1 20.30 17.68 -20.94
N ASN A 2 21.47 17.55 -20.32
CA ASN A 2 21.63 17.67 -18.87
C ASN A 2 21.33 19.11 -18.48
N ASN A 3 20.09 19.38 -18.11
CA ASN A 3 19.72 20.61 -17.41
C ASN A 3 20.29 20.49 -16.00
N THR A 4 21.47 21.04 -15.76
CA THR A 4 22.06 21.16 -14.42
C THR A 4 21.11 22.04 -13.61
N PHE A 5 20.44 21.46 -12.60
CA PHE A 5 19.61 22.20 -11.66
C PHE A 5 20.49 23.25 -10.95
N THR A 6 20.04 24.50 -10.98
CA THR A 6 20.69 25.58 -10.25
C THR A 6 19.73 26.05 -9.17
N PRO A 7 19.99 25.78 -7.87
CA PRO A 7 19.12 26.22 -6.79
C PRO A 7 19.09 27.74 -6.68
N ASP A 8 17.93 28.29 -6.38
CA ASP A 8 17.84 29.67 -5.93
C ASP A 8 18.40 29.83 -4.49
N SER A 9 18.49 31.08 -3.99
CA SER A 9 19.07 31.34 -2.68
C SER A 9 18.32 30.67 -1.52
N PHE A 10 17.00 30.54 -1.61
CA PHE A 10 16.18 29.87 -0.58
C PHE A 10 16.39 28.36 -0.63
N GLN A 11 16.38 27.79 -1.83
CA GLN A 11 16.64 26.37 -2.06
C GLN A 11 18.05 25.99 -1.61
N ALA A 12 19.07 26.79 -1.96
CA ALA A 12 20.46 26.54 -1.56
C ALA A 12 20.61 26.53 -0.03
N ALA A 13 19.95 27.45 0.68
CA ALA A 13 19.97 27.48 2.14
C ALA A 13 19.39 26.20 2.76
N VAL A 14 18.27 25.68 2.21
CA VAL A 14 17.66 24.44 2.68
C VAL A 14 18.50 23.22 2.32
N ILE A 15 19.09 23.18 1.13
CA ILE A 15 19.95 22.07 0.69
C ILE A 15 21.16 21.96 1.63
N ALA A 16 21.72 23.05 2.13
CA ALA A 16 22.91 23.09 2.98
C ALA A 16 22.68 22.66 4.45
N LEU A 17 21.44 22.39 4.89
CA LEU A 17 21.13 21.99 6.26
C LEU A 17 21.69 20.59 6.59
N GLN A 18 22.47 20.47 7.67
CA GLN A 18 23.19 19.23 8.03
C GLN A 18 22.92 18.71 9.44
N ALA A 19 22.37 19.52 10.34
CA ALA A 19 22.12 19.13 11.73
C ALA A 19 20.92 19.87 12.30
N GLY A 20 20.24 19.25 13.27
CA GLY A 20 19.08 19.81 13.97
C GLY A 20 17.73 19.58 13.29
N TYR A 21 16.69 20.13 13.91
CA TYR A 21 15.31 20.01 13.43
C TYR A 21 14.91 21.28 12.67
N HIS A 22 14.50 21.12 11.43
CA HIS A 22 14.14 22.24 10.55
C HIS A 22 12.74 22.06 9.96
N LEU A 23 11.97 23.14 9.89
CA LEU A 23 10.68 23.20 9.21
C LEU A 23 10.80 24.11 7.98
N VAL A 24 10.50 23.56 6.81
CA VAL A 24 10.52 24.26 5.53
C VAL A 24 9.07 24.44 5.06
N LEU A 25 8.61 25.68 5.05
CA LEU A 25 7.29 26.05 4.55
C LEU A 25 7.40 26.45 3.07
N ALA A 26 6.64 25.78 2.21
CA ALA A 26 6.75 26.00 0.77
C ALA A 26 5.41 25.84 0.08
N SER A 27 4.96 26.90 -0.56
CA SER A 27 3.76 26.90 -1.42
C SER A 27 3.92 25.97 -2.63
N PRO A 28 2.82 25.60 -3.34
CA PRO A 28 2.89 24.80 -4.56
C PRO A 28 3.84 25.43 -5.59
N GLY A 29 4.65 24.62 -6.25
CA GLY A 29 5.54 25.09 -7.34
C GLY A 29 6.90 25.64 -6.91
N CYS A 30 7.23 25.64 -5.61
CA CYS A 30 8.55 26.10 -5.13
C CYS A 30 9.65 25.03 -5.18
N GLY A 31 9.42 23.88 -5.79
CA GLY A 31 10.45 22.88 -6.05
C GLY A 31 10.79 21.97 -4.87
N LYS A 32 9.87 21.72 -3.92
CA LYS A 32 10.06 20.85 -2.73
C LYS A 32 10.76 19.53 -3.05
N THR A 33 10.20 18.75 -3.94
CA THR A 33 10.72 17.40 -4.28
C THR A 33 12.12 17.45 -4.91
N GLN A 34 12.43 18.51 -5.66
CA GLN A 34 13.77 18.71 -6.23
C GLN A 34 14.82 18.96 -5.15
N ILE A 35 14.47 19.79 -4.16
CA ILE A 35 15.35 20.09 -3.03
C ILE A 35 15.65 18.79 -2.26
N LEU A 36 14.65 17.94 -2.04
CA LEU A 36 14.82 16.68 -1.32
C LEU A 36 15.82 15.75 -2.02
N ALA A 37 15.76 15.65 -3.35
CA ALA A 37 16.71 14.86 -4.13
C ALA A 37 18.15 15.45 -4.07
N GLU A 38 18.31 16.77 -4.17
CA GLU A 38 19.61 17.42 -4.05
C GLU A 38 20.21 17.25 -2.64
N ARG A 39 19.38 17.26 -1.62
CA ARG A 39 19.81 17.04 -0.23
C ARG A 39 20.38 15.65 -0.01
N VAL A 40 19.75 14.60 -0.58
CA VAL A 40 20.28 13.22 -0.53
C VAL A 40 21.69 13.17 -1.14
N ALA A 41 21.83 13.68 -2.36
CA ALA A 41 23.10 13.68 -3.07
C ALA A 41 24.18 14.46 -2.29
N GLN A 42 23.82 15.60 -1.70
CA GLN A 42 24.76 16.39 -0.91
C GLN A 42 25.14 15.70 0.41
N ALA A 43 24.17 15.10 1.14
CA ALA A 43 24.45 14.39 2.38
C ALA A 43 25.43 13.23 2.13
N HIS A 44 25.21 12.45 1.07
CA HIS A 44 26.11 11.38 0.69
C HIS A 44 27.50 11.90 0.32
N ALA A 45 27.60 12.99 -0.43
CA ALA A 45 28.88 13.64 -0.75
C ALA A 45 29.63 14.14 0.49
N HIS A 46 28.96 14.41 1.62
CA HIS A 46 29.54 14.77 2.91
C HIS A 46 29.80 13.57 3.83
N GLY A 47 29.63 12.33 3.33
CA GLY A 47 29.98 11.11 4.04
C GLY A 47 28.85 10.52 4.92
N VAL A 48 27.59 10.86 4.66
CA VAL A 48 26.46 10.16 5.27
C VAL A 48 26.17 8.92 4.41
N ASP A 49 26.15 7.76 5.03
CA ASP A 49 25.82 6.52 4.35
C ASP A 49 24.31 6.42 4.05
N PHE A 50 23.95 5.75 2.96
CA PHE A 50 22.54 5.61 2.58
C PHE A 50 21.71 4.87 3.63
N GLY A 51 22.28 3.90 4.33
CA GLY A 51 21.63 3.20 5.45
C GLY A 51 21.35 4.10 6.66
N ASP A 52 22.05 5.24 6.80
CA ASP A 52 21.80 6.24 7.83
C ASP A 52 20.76 7.30 7.42
N MET A 53 20.25 7.23 6.16
CA MET A 53 19.30 8.18 5.60
C MET A 53 17.89 7.58 5.51
N LEU A 54 16.88 8.43 5.77
CA LEU A 54 15.47 8.06 5.66
C LEU A 54 14.70 9.18 4.96
N CYS A 55 14.01 8.83 3.85
CA CYS A 55 13.15 9.74 3.10
C CYS A 55 11.70 9.30 3.22
N LEU A 56 10.88 10.08 3.92
CA LEU A 56 9.48 9.80 4.14
C LEU A 56 8.58 10.77 3.37
N THR A 57 7.52 10.25 2.78
CA THR A 57 6.49 11.03 2.09
C THR A 57 5.10 10.58 2.53
N PHE A 58 4.07 11.34 2.13
CA PHE A 58 2.71 10.94 2.46
C PHE A 58 2.11 9.92 1.46
N THR A 59 2.53 9.95 0.19
CA THR A 59 1.97 9.11 -0.89
C THR A 59 3.04 8.32 -1.64
N ASN A 60 2.68 7.16 -2.19
CA ASN A 60 3.57 6.36 -3.06
C ASN A 60 4.07 7.15 -4.26
N ARG A 61 3.21 7.98 -4.85
CA ARG A 61 3.57 8.86 -5.97
C ARG A 61 4.66 9.86 -5.62
N ALA A 62 4.57 10.51 -4.45
CA ALA A 62 5.61 11.44 -3.99
C ALA A 62 6.94 10.71 -3.74
N ALA A 63 6.88 9.49 -3.19
CA ALA A 63 8.05 8.63 -3.01
C ALA A 63 8.72 8.32 -4.35
N ARG A 64 7.94 7.87 -5.33
CA ARG A 64 8.44 7.60 -6.68
C ARG A 64 9.03 8.83 -7.36
N GLY A 65 8.31 9.96 -7.31
CA GLY A 65 8.82 11.22 -7.86
C GLY A 65 10.12 11.69 -7.19
N MET A 66 10.39 11.28 -5.96
CA MET A 66 11.67 11.50 -5.28
C MET A 66 12.72 10.52 -5.79
N GLN A 67 12.41 9.22 -5.89
CA GLN A 67 13.32 8.19 -6.42
C GLN A 67 13.79 8.53 -7.83
N GLU A 68 12.88 8.92 -8.74
CA GLU A 68 13.19 9.34 -10.12
C GLU A 68 14.15 10.54 -10.21
N ARG A 69 14.19 11.38 -9.18
CA ARG A 69 15.09 12.54 -9.12
C ARG A 69 16.39 12.25 -8.40
N VAL A 70 16.38 11.35 -7.43
CA VAL A 70 17.55 10.92 -6.66
C VAL A 70 18.47 10.06 -7.54
N GLY A 71 17.93 9.02 -8.21
CA GLY A 71 18.72 8.07 -8.98
C GLY A 71 19.71 8.73 -9.98
N PRO A 72 19.27 9.63 -10.88
CA PRO A 72 20.16 10.29 -11.83
C PRO A 72 21.21 11.23 -11.20
N ARG A 73 21.06 11.58 -9.92
CA ARG A 73 21.99 12.45 -9.18
C ARG A 73 23.10 11.66 -8.50
N LEU A 74 22.81 10.42 -8.13
CA LEU A 74 23.76 9.53 -7.51
C LEU A 74 24.59 8.84 -8.61
N GLN A 75 25.90 8.74 -8.37
CA GLN A 75 26.81 8.02 -9.26
C GLN A 75 27.05 6.58 -8.84
N VAL A 76 26.38 6.17 -7.77
CA VAL A 76 26.48 4.85 -7.13
C VAL A 76 25.08 4.33 -6.81
N PRO A 77 24.89 3.01 -6.77
CA PRO A 77 23.64 2.41 -6.29
C PRO A 77 23.29 2.90 -4.89
N ALA A 78 22.02 3.10 -4.62
CA ALA A 78 21.49 3.57 -3.34
C ALA A 78 20.48 2.55 -2.77
N ASP A 79 20.84 1.27 -2.82
CA ASP A 79 19.95 0.16 -2.47
C ASP A 79 19.54 0.19 -0.99
N ASP A 80 20.41 0.74 -0.11
CA ASP A 80 20.14 0.90 1.32
C ASP A 80 19.31 2.15 1.66
N LEU A 81 19.06 3.03 0.70
CA LEU A 81 18.29 4.25 0.92
C LEU A 81 16.78 3.96 0.90
N PHE A 82 16.13 4.06 2.03
CA PHE A 82 14.67 3.96 2.06
C PHE A 82 14.00 5.26 1.60
N ILE A 83 13.20 5.18 0.55
CA ILE A 83 12.29 6.23 0.08
C ILE A 83 10.87 5.66 0.01
N GLY A 84 9.95 6.14 0.86
CA GLY A 84 8.60 5.58 0.92
C GLY A 84 7.66 6.39 1.82
N ASN A 85 6.45 5.86 2.03
CA ASN A 85 5.54 6.40 3.02
C ASN A 85 5.73 5.73 4.39
N VAL A 86 5.18 6.37 5.45
CA VAL A 86 5.33 5.90 6.84
C VAL A 86 4.75 4.49 7.04
N HIS A 87 3.61 4.17 6.41
CA HIS A 87 3.01 2.83 6.53
C HIS A 87 3.90 1.74 5.91
N ARG A 88 4.47 2.01 4.73
CA ARG A 88 5.40 1.08 4.08
C ARG A 88 6.62 0.84 4.95
N PHE A 89 7.21 1.90 5.52
CA PHE A 89 8.32 1.78 6.44
C PHE A 89 7.97 0.92 7.67
N CYS A 90 6.85 1.25 8.33
CA CYS A 90 6.39 0.51 9.51
C CYS A 90 6.06 -0.95 9.20
N SER A 91 5.50 -1.23 8.02
CA SER A 91 5.23 -2.60 7.57
C SER A 91 6.53 -3.40 7.42
N HIS A 92 7.54 -2.87 6.72
CA HIS A 92 8.85 -3.50 6.62
C HIS A 92 9.46 -3.74 8.00
N PHE A 93 9.46 -2.73 8.87
CA PHE A 93 9.97 -2.87 10.23
C PHE A 93 9.31 -4.03 11.01
N LEU A 94 7.97 -4.12 10.99
CA LEU A 94 7.26 -5.16 11.74
C LEU A 94 7.54 -6.57 11.21
N PHE A 95 7.63 -6.73 9.89
CA PHE A 95 7.92 -8.04 9.28
C PHE A 95 9.40 -8.43 9.41
N ASP A 96 10.32 -7.52 9.08
CA ASP A 96 11.76 -7.81 9.03
C ASP A 96 12.34 -8.04 10.43
N ALA A 97 11.88 -7.27 11.42
CA ALA A 97 12.25 -7.50 12.82
C ALA A 97 11.51 -8.69 13.47
N GLY A 98 10.58 -9.34 12.76
CA GLY A 98 9.83 -10.50 13.29
C GLY A 98 8.95 -10.15 14.49
N LEU A 99 8.37 -8.98 14.51
CA LEU A 99 7.52 -8.51 15.61
C LEU A 99 6.09 -9.01 15.49
N ILE A 100 5.71 -9.42 14.30
CA ILE A 100 4.40 -9.99 13.96
C ILE A 100 4.60 -11.34 13.24
N PRO A 101 3.58 -12.22 13.23
CA PRO A 101 3.67 -13.47 12.49
C PRO A 101 3.93 -13.23 11.00
N ALA A 102 4.88 -13.97 10.42
CA ALA A 102 5.22 -13.86 9.01
C ALA A 102 4.06 -14.21 8.04
N SER A 103 3.04 -14.92 8.55
CA SER A 103 1.81 -15.24 7.81
C SER A 103 0.73 -14.15 7.92
N THR A 104 1.01 -13.01 8.56
CA THR A 104 0.05 -11.92 8.71
C THR A 104 -0.32 -11.33 7.35
N SER A 105 -1.62 -11.14 7.11
CA SER A 105 -2.16 -10.51 5.90
C SER A 105 -2.70 -9.13 6.21
N ILE A 106 -2.39 -8.15 5.36
CA ILE A 106 -2.93 -6.79 5.47
C ILE A 106 -4.28 -6.75 4.75
N ILE A 107 -5.30 -6.19 5.40
CA ILE A 107 -6.66 -6.04 4.89
C ILE A 107 -6.96 -4.57 4.58
N ASP A 108 -7.78 -4.37 3.55
CA ASP A 108 -8.27 -3.04 3.16
C ASP A 108 -9.65 -2.71 3.75
N ASP A 109 -10.15 -1.49 3.53
CA ASP A 109 -11.43 -1.02 4.07
C ASP A 109 -12.64 -1.85 3.61
N ASP A 110 -12.60 -2.45 2.42
CA ASP A 110 -13.67 -3.31 1.93
C ASP A 110 -13.66 -4.66 2.67
N ASP A 111 -12.49 -5.23 2.91
CA ASP A 111 -12.35 -6.43 3.73
C ASP A 111 -12.83 -6.16 5.17
N VAL A 112 -12.48 -5.00 5.75
CA VAL A 112 -12.95 -4.56 7.08
C VAL A 112 -14.47 -4.50 7.10
N LEU A 113 -15.08 -3.82 6.14
CA LEU A 113 -16.53 -3.70 6.05
C LEU A 113 -17.21 -5.07 5.91
N SER A 114 -16.67 -5.92 5.05
CA SER A 114 -17.16 -7.29 4.84
C SER A 114 -17.12 -8.14 6.11
N ILE A 115 -16.02 -8.03 6.88
CA ILE A 115 -15.87 -8.74 8.16
C ILE A 115 -16.89 -8.25 9.20
N LEU A 116 -17.04 -6.94 9.32
CA LEU A 116 -17.98 -6.33 10.28
C LEU A 116 -19.44 -6.61 9.94
N CYS A 117 -19.79 -6.60 8.66
CA CYS A 117 -21.14 -6.97 8.19
C CYS A 117 -21.46 -8.44 8.49
N ASP A 118 -20.46 -9.35 8.38
CA ASP A 118 -20.66 -10.77 8.69
C ASP A 118 -21.07 -10.98 10.16
N PHE A 119 -20.47 -10.26 11.11
CA PHE A 119 -20.82 -10.36 12.54
C PHE A 119 -22.25 -9.92 12.84
N SER A 120 -22.77 -8.98 12.07
CA SER A 120 -24.13 -8.45 12.23
C SER A 120 -25.16 -9.17 11.39
N GLY A 121 -24.74 -10.01 10.44
CA GLY A 121 -25.60 -10.66 9.45
C GLY A 121 -26.21 -9.71 8.40
N ASP A 122 -25.61 -8.55 8.22
CA ASP A 122 -26.05 -7.52 7.27
C ASP A 122 -25.46 -7.79 5.87
N ASP A 123 -26.20 -7.36 4.85
CA ASP A 123 -25.73 -7.42 3.46
C ASP A 123 -24.72 -6.29 3.19
N GLU A 124 -23.49 -6.68 2.85
CA GLU A 124 -22.36 -5.77 2.61
C GLU A 124 -22.66 -4.73 1.53
N SER A 125 -23.34 -5.13 0.43
CA SER A 125 -23.65 -4.23 -0.68
C SER A 125 -24.65 -3.14 -0.28
N GLN A 126 -25.63 -3.48 0.55
CA GLN A 126 -26.61 -2.54 1.07
C GLN A 126 -26.00 -1.59 2.10
N VAL A 127 -25.09 -2.10 2.93
CA VAL A 127 -24.35 -1.27 3.90
C VAL A 127 -23.39 -0.34 3.18
N GLY A 128 -22.62 -0.83 2.21
CA GLY A 128 -21.68 -0.03 1.41
C GLY A 128 -22.35 1.12 0.65
N ALA A 129 -23.54 0.88 0.10
CA ALA A 129 -24.35 1.89 -0.57
C ALA A 129 -24.92 2.97 0.36
N ASN A 130 -24.95 2.75 1.69
CA ASN A 130 -25.51 3.66 2.68
C ASN A 130 -24.40 4.29 3.53
N TYR A 131 -24.03 5.52 3.21
CA TYR A 131 -22.95 6.25 3.89
C TYR A 131 -23.09 6.27 5.43
N ARG A 132 -24.32 6.45 5.97
CA ARG A 132 -24.53 6.47 7.41
C ARG A 132 -24.30 5.08 8.05
N ARG A 133 -24.79 4.02 7.41
CA ARG A 133 -24.60 2.65 7.90
C ARG A 133 -23.11 2.26 7.78
N LYS A 134 -22.47 2.53 6.64
CA LYS A 134 -21.01 2.31 6.46
C LYS A 134 -20.22 3.01 7.58
N GLY A 135 -20.56 4.29 7.88
CA GLY A 135 -19.91 5.05 8.95
C GLY A 135 -20.07 4.42 10.35
N GLN A 136 -21.21 3.76 10.64
CA GLN A 136 -21.39 3.05 11.91
C GLN A 136 -20.44 1.84 12.03
N TYR A 137 -20.27 1.06 10.98
CA TYR A 137 -19.34 -0.08 10.97
C TYR A 137 -17.89 0.38 11.07
N MET A 138 -17.49 1.35 10.26
CA MET A 138 -16.13 1.93 10.36
C MET A 138 -15.87 2.56 11.75
N GLY A 139 -16.90 3.10 12.41
CA GLY A 139 -16.82 3.57 13.79
C GLY A 139 -16.52 2.46 14.81
N ALA A 140 -16.92 1.21 14.55
CA ALA A 140 -16.52 0.07 15.38
C ALA A 140 -15.04 -0.29 15.19
N MET A 141 -14.53 -0.28 13.95
CA MET A 141 -13.10 -0.42 13.67
C MET A 141 -12.29 0.66 14.41
N GLN A 142 -12.68 1.92 14.25
CA GLN A 142 -12.01 3.05 14.94
C GLN A 142 -12.03 2.90 16.47
N LEU A 143 -13.10 2.36 17.03
CA LEU A 143 -13.19 2.09 18.45
C LEU A 143 -12.21 0.99 18.88
N SER A 144 -12.02 -0.06 18.10
CA SER A 144 -11.03 -1.10 18.41
C SER A 144 -9.61 -0.52 18.47
N HIS A 145 -9.25 0.37 17.55
CA HIS A 145 -7.96 1.07 17.57
C HIS A 145 -7.80 1.97 18.81
N LEU A 146 -8.85 2.71 19.16
CA LEU A 146 -8.83 3.53 20.37
C LEU A 146 -8.65 2.67 21.63
N MET A 147 -9.34 1.53 21.73
CA MET A 147 -9.18 0.61 22.87
C MET A 147 -7.77 0.03 22.94
N PHE A 148 -7.20 -0.38 21.80
CA PHE A 148 -5.80 -0.81 21.73
C PHE A 148 -4.83 0.28 22.25
N GLN A 149 -5.02 1.53 21.83
CA GLN A 149 -4.19 2.65 22.28
C GLN A 149 -4.33 2.94 23.77
N ILE A 150 -5.54 2.81 24.32
CA ILE A 150 -5.79 2.98 25.75
C ILE A 150 -5.14 1.84 26.56
N GLU A 151 -5.29 0.59 26.12
CA GLU A 151 -4.72 -0.57 26.77
C GLU A 151 -3.17 -0.53 26.79
N ASN A 152 -2.56 -0.07 25.71
CA ASN A 152 -1.12 0.10 25.60
C ASN A 152 -0.60 1.44 26.12
N ALA A 153 -1.44 2.17 26.87
CA ALA A 153 -1.09 3.45 27.49
C ALA A 153 -0.55 4.52 26.53
N HIS A 154 -1.01 4.52 25.27
CA HIS A 154 -0.62 5.56 24.32
C HIS A 154 -1.08 6.94 24.82
N PRO A 155 -0.27 7.99 24.69
CA PRO A 155 -0.62 9.36 25.04
C PRO A 155 -1.92 9.80 24.37
N ARG A 156 -2.72 10.65 25.03
CA ARG A 156 -4.04 11.07 24.51
C ARG A 156 -3.95 11.85 23.21
N ASP A 157 -2.92 12.67 23.06
CA ASP A 157 -2.63 13.48 21.88
C ASP A 157 -2.19 12.65 20.66
N LEU A 158 -1.72 11.41 20.87
CA LEU A 158 -1.34 10.49 19.83
C LEU A 158 -2.46 9.54 19.38
N ARG A 159 -3.66 9.62 19.97
CA ARG A 159 -4.77 8.75 19.64
C ARG A 159 -5.34 9.06 18.26
N LEU A 160 -5.45 8.05 17.40
CA LEU A 160 -5.90 8.20 16.01
C LEU A 160 -7.36 8.65 15.91
N HIS A 161 -8.23 8.08 16.75
CA HIS A 161 -9.68 8.28 16.69
C HIS A 161 -10.26 8.69 18.06
N PRO A 162 -9.78 9.78 18.66
CA PRO A 162 -10.23 10.18 20.01
C PRO A 162 -11.72 10.52 20.06
N ASP A 163 -12.31 10.92 18.93
CA ASP A 163 -13.69 11.39 18.82
C ASP A 163 -14.67 10.29 18.36
N CYS A 164 -14.22 9.02 18.27
CA CYS A 164 -15.09 7.91 17.86
C CYS A 164 -16.12 7.51 18.92
N LEU A 165 -15.97 7.99 20.16
CA LEU A 165 -16.97 7.90 21.23
C LEU A 165 -17.79 9.21 21.27
N SER A 166 -19.09 9.11 20.99
CA SER A 166 -20.00 10.26 21.04
C SER A 166 -20.25 10.72 22.48
N SER A 167 -20.89 11.89 22.64
CA SER A 167 -21.36 12.35 23.94
C SER A 167 -22.28 11.33 24.63
N ASP A 168 -23.13 10.66 23.85
CA ASP A 168 -24.05 9.63 24.33
C ASP A 168 -23.31 8.37 24.78
N ASP A 169 -22.26 7.97 24.02
CA ASP A 169 -21.38 6.86 24.41
C ASP A 169 -20.66 7.14 25.72
N ILE A 170 -20.14 8.36 25.90
CA ILE A 170 -19.49 8.78 27.17
C ILE A 170 -20.50 8.83 28.32
N HIS A 171 -21.73 9.30 28.07
CA HIS A 171 -22.79 9.30 29.07
C HIS A 171 -23.11 7.85 29.50
N ALA A 172 -23.30 6.94 28.56
CA ALA A 172 -23.57 5.54 28.86
C ALA A 172 -22.42 4.86 29.62
N LEU A 173 -21.15 5.13 29.28
CA LEU A 173 -19.99 4.65 30.04
C LEU A 173 -20.04 5.11 31.51
N LYS A 174 -20.32 6.39 31.73
CA LYS A 174 -20.43 6.95 33.09
C LYS A 174 -21.61 6.36 33.86
N ALA A 175 -22.76 6.10 33.21
CA ALA A 175 -23.91 5.46 33.83
C ALA A 175 -23.58 4.02 34.27
N ILE A 176 -22.88 3.22 33.41
CA ILE A 176 -22.41 1.89 33.79
C ILE A 176 -21.47 1.96 35.00
N CYS A 177 -20.45 2.83 34.96
CA CYS A 177 -19.52 2.99 36.09
C CYS A 177 -20.25 3.35 37.39
N LYS A 178 -21.20 4.28 37.32
CA LYS A 178 -22.02 4.67 38.47
C LYS A 178 -22.85 3.51 39.02
N ALA A 179 -23.48 2.73 38.16
CA ALA A 179 -24.29 1.57 38.55
C ALA A 179 -23.44 0.47 39.21
N GLN A 180 -22.17 0.32 38.76
CA GLN A 180 -21.21 -0.62 39.37
C GLN A 180 -20.46 -0.05 40.59
N ASN A 181 -20.72 1.20 40.97
CA ASN A 181 -20.01 1.92 42.02
C ASN A 181 -18.49 2.01 41.77
N GLU A 182 -18.08 2.07 40.49
CA GLU A 182 -16.70 2.16 40.08
C GLU A 182 -16.38 3.53 39.45
N PRO A 183 -15.15 4.04 39.59
CA PRO A 183 -14.74 5.29 38.93
C PRO A 183 -14.63 5.12 37.41
N PHE A 184 -14.91 6.19 36.66
CA PHE A 184 -14.69 6.22 35.24
C PHE A 184 -13.20 6.32 34.90
N THR A 185 -12.57 5.18 34.67
CA THR A 185 -11.15 5.03 34.40
C THR A 185 -10.89 4.32 33.04
N ALA A 186 -9.67 4.42 32.55
CA ALA A 186 -9.23 3.64 31.36
C ALA A 186 -9.40 2.12 31.59
N ALA A 187 -9.06 1.62 32.76
CA ALA A 187 -9.20 0.22 33.12
C ALA A 187 -10.66 -0.24 33.07
N MET A 188 -11.58 0.55 33.64
CA MET A 188 -13.01 0.25 33.60
C MET A 188 -13.57 0.29 32.18
N MET A 189 -13.10 1.21 31.35
CA MET A 189 -13.50 1.29 29.95
C MET A 189 -13.03 0.07 29.13
N ILE A 190 -11.83 -0.43 29.38
CA ILE A 190 -11.30 -1.65 28.76
C ILE A 190 -12.08 -2.88 29.27
N ASP A 191 -12.43 -2.93 30.56
CA ASP A 191 -13.22 -4.03 31.11
C ASP A 191 -14.62 -4.09 30.49
N ILE A 192 -15.29 -2.96 30.35
CA ILE A 192 -16.60 -2.86 29.66
C ILE A 192 -16.46 -3.29 28.18
N TYR A 193 -15.38 -2.90 27.53
CA TYR A 193 -15.10 -3.28 26.14
C TYR A 193 -14.93 -4.80 25.96
N LYS A 194 -14.15 -5.42 26.83
CA LYS A 194 -13.86 -6.87 26.78
C LYS A 194 -15.04 -7.74 27.25
N HIS A 195 -15.85 -7.24 28.16
CA HIS A 195 -16.93 -7.98 28.81
C HIS A 195 -18.30 -7.31 28.63
N ALA A 196 -18.57 -6.70 27.48
CA ALA A 196 -19.77 -5.91 27.22
C ALA A 196 -21.09 -6.61 27.60
N ASP A 197 -21.19 -7.93 27.43
CA ASP A 197 -22.40 -8.70 27.77
C ASP A 197 -22.74 -8.64 29.26
N THR A 198 -21.77 -8.54 30.17
CA THR A 198 -21.98 -8.50 31.62
C THR A 198 -22.60 -7.20 32.10
N TYR A 199 -22.50 -6.15 31.27
CA TYR A 199 -23.00 -4.81 31.63
C TYR A 199 -24.35 -4.46 31.00
N ARG A 200 -25.01 -5.41 30.34
CA ARG A 200 -26.28 -5.18 29.60
C ARG A 200 -27.40 -4.65 30.54
N ASP A 201 -27.47 -5.15 31.77
CA ASP A 201 -28.49 -4.81 32.73
C ASP A 201 -27.97 -3.88 33.85
N ALA A 202 -26.91 -3.12 33.55
CA ALA A 202 -26.22 -2.29 34.53
C ALA A 202 -27.03 -1.11 35.06
N CYS A 203 -28.13 -0.72 34.42
CA CYS A 203 -28.97 0.41 34.85
C CYS A 203 -30.47 0.08 34.72
N SER A 204 -31.26 0.62 35.63
CA SER A 204 -32.71 0.43 35.65
C SER A 204 -33.51 1.54 34.94
N ASP A 205 -32.90 2.69 34.65
CA ASP A 205 -33.54 3.77 33.90
C ASP A 205 -33.68 3.42 32.42
N LEU A 206 -34.90 3.52 31.88
CA LEU A 206 -35.19 3.15 30.50
C LEU A 206 -34.47 3.99 29.45
N GLY A 207 -34.23 5.26 29.70
CA GLY A 207 -33.51 6.16 28.77
C GLY A 207 -32.04 5.84 28.74
N GLU A 208 -31.41 5.64 29.89
CA GLU A 208 -30.02 5.20 30.00
C GLU A 208 -29.80 3.80 29.44
N GLN A 209 -30.74 2.87 29.63
CA GLN A 209 -30.66 1.51 29.06
C GLN A 209 -30.53 1.49 27.54
N GLN A 210 -31.23 2.37 26.82
CA GLN A 210 -31.11 2.44 25.35
C GLN A 210 -29.73 2.91 24.94
N LEU A 211 -29.17 3.91 25.61
CA LEU A 211 -27.82 4.40 25.32
C LEU A 211 -26.76 3.33 25.65
N ILE A 212 -26.91 2.67 26.80
CA ILE A 212 -26.03 1.58 27.23
C ILE A 212 -26.07 0.44 26.20
N TYR A 213 -27.25 0.02 25.77
CA TYR A 213 -27.38 -1.04 24.78
C TYR A 213 -26.71 -0.70 23.45
N ALA A 214 -26.89 0.54 22.96
CA ALA A 214 -26.25 1.00 21.73
C ALA A 214 -24.72 1.00 21.84
N LEU A 215 -24.19 1.51 22.96
CA LEU A 215 -22.76 1.50 23.24
C LEU A 215 -22.20 0.07 23.31
N LEU A 216 -22.83 -0.80 24.12
CA LEU A 216 -22.36 -2.18 24.32
C LEU A 216 -22.37 -2.97 23.00
N LYS A 217 -23.37 -2.77 22.14
CA LYS A 217 -23.40 -3.36 20.80
C LYS A 217 -22.22 -2.89 19.93
N LYS A 218 -21.90 -1.58 19.99
CA LYS A 218 -20.74 -1.02 19.28
C LYS A 218 -19.43 -1.59 19.83
N MET A 219 -19.30 -1.72 21.15
CA MET A 219 -18.12 -2.30 21.79
C MET A 219 -17.95 -3.78 21.47
N GLN A 220 -19.04 -4.55 21.49
CA GLN A 220 -19.02 -5.97 21.10
C GLN A 220 -18.54 -6.14 19.66
N LEU A 221 -19.06 -5.33 18.75
CA LEU A 221 -18.66 -5.40 17.33
C LEU A 221 -17.17 -5.07 17.17
N ALA A 222 -16.68 -4.04 17.85
CA ALA A 222 -15.28 -3.64 17.84
C ALA A 222 -14.36 -4.73 18.42
N HIS A 223 -14.76 -5.34 19.57
CA HIS A 223 -13.99 -6.41 20.19
C HIS A 223 -14.02 -7.72 19.38
N GLN A 224 -15.15 -8.06 18.74
CA GLN A 224 -15.22 -9.18 17.81
C GLN A 224 -14.30 -8.97 16.60
N TYR A 225 -14.20 -7.75 16.08
CA TYR A 225 -13.29 -7.40 15.00
C TYR A 225 -11.83 -7.56 15.40
N GLU A 226 -11.43 -7.04 16.55
CA GLU A 226 -10.08 -7.21 17.10
C GLU A 226 -9.70 -8.67 17.26
N ARG A 227 -10.59 -9.47 17.88
CA ARG A 227 -10.38 -10.92 18.03
C ARG A 227 -10.27 -11.64 16.69
N TYR A 228 -11.15 -11.30 15.74
CA TYR A 228 -11.10 -11.89 14.40
C TYR A 228 -9.78 -11.62 13.68
N LYS A 229 -9.26 -10.39 13.78
CA LYS A 229 -7.93 -10.06 13.24
C LYS A 229 -6.85 -10.92 13.89
N SER A 230 -6.83 -10.98 15.21
CA SER A 230 -5.86 -11.79 15.96
C SER A 230 -5.94 -13.28 15.59
N ASP A 231 -7.14 -13.87 15.60
CA ASP A 231 -7.36 -15.28 15.30
C ASP A 231 -6.97 -15.66 13.87
N ASN A 232 -7.11 -14.75 12.91
CA ASN A 232 -6.81 -14.98 11.49
C ASN A 232 -5.50 -14.35 11.03
N ARG A 233 -4.71 -13.77 11.94
CA ARG A 233 -3.45 -13.08 11.63
C ARG A 233 -3.65 -12.01 10.56
N LEU A 234 -4.59 -11.11 10.83
CA LEU A 234 -4.92 -9.97 9.98
C LEU A 234 -4.52 -8.67 10.64
N MET A 235 -4.15 -7.70 9.85
CA MET A 235 -3.91 -6.31 10.26
C MET A 235 -4.57 -5.38 9.27
N ASP A 236 -5.21 -4.31 9.74
CA ASP A 236 -5.56 -3.19 8.89
C ASP A 236 -4.42 -2.14 8.85
N PHE A 237 -4.59 -1.08 8.07
CA PHE A 237 -3.53 -0.09 7.88
C PHE A 237 -3.19 0.68 9.16
N GLU A 238 -4.16 0.96 10.03
CA GLU A 238 -3.91 1.63 11.30
C GLU A 238 -3.16 0.73 12.30
N ASP A 239 -3.43 -0.57 12.31
CA ASP A 239 -2.69 -1.53 13.14
C ASP A 239 -1.19 -1.47 12.90
N ILE A 240 -0.76 -1.22 11.66
CA ILE A 240 0.67 -1.10 11.30
C ILE A 240 1.33 0.04 12.10
N LEU A 241 0.68 1.20 12.15
CA LEU A 241 1.20 2.35 12.92
C LEU A 241 1.14 2.10 14.42
N LEU A 242 0.03 1.54 14.90
CA LEU A 242 -0.23 1.28 16.32
C LEU A 242 0.79 0.31 16.90
N LEU A 243 1.03 -0.79 16.18
CA LEU A 243 2.02 -1.81 16.58
C LEU A 243 3.44 -1.27 16.47
N SER A 244 3.79 -0.56 15.41
CA SER A 244 5.12 0.05 15.28
C SER A 244 5.41 1.02 16.42
N TYR A 245 4.41 1.79 16.87
CA TYR A 245 4.58 2.66 18.02
C TYR A 245 4.67 1.90 19.35
N ALA A 246 3.94 0.78 19.48
CA ALA A 246 4.10 -0.10 20.63
C ALA A 246 5.51 -0.69 20.75
N TYR A 247 6.16 -0.96 19.62
CA TYR A 247 7.54 -1.46 19.52
C TYR A 247 8.58 -0.36 19.23
N ARG A 248 8.28 0.92 19.48
CA ARG A 248 9.15 2.06 19.14
C ARG A 248 10.57 1.98 19.67
N ASP A 249 10.77 1.28 20.78
CA ASP A 249 12.10 1.14 21.39
C ASP A 249 13.03 0.21 20.56
N GLN A 250 12.46 -0.56 19.64
CA GLN A 250 13.15 -1.46 18.71
C GLN A 250 13.29 -0.86 17.29
N LEU A 251 12.79 0.35 17.06
CA LEU A 251 12.92 1.02 15.77
C LEU A 251 14.40 1.33 15.46
N PRO A 252 14.82 1.18 14.19
CA PRO A 252 16.14 1.65 13.77
C PRO A 252 16.28 3.15 13.96
N ARG A 253 17.50 3.63 14.07
CA ARG A 253 17.81 5.05 14.27
C ARG A 253 18.55 5.60 13.07
N TYR A 254 18.09 6.72 12.56
CA TYR A 254 18.67 7.39 11.40
C TYR A 254 19.26 8.73 11.79
N ARG A 255 20.43 9.06 11.24
CA ARG A 255 21.10 10.35 11.46
C ARG A 255 20.55 11.44 10.56
N TRP A 256 19.95 11.07 9.44
CA TRP A 256 19.48 12.00 8.45
C TRP A 256 18.08 11.61 7.96
N ILE A 257 17.09 12.44 8.29
CA ILE A 257 15.70 12.20 7.97
C ILE A 257 15.14 13.40 7.21
N GLN A 258 14.42 13.15 6.14
CA GLN A 258 13.58 14.16 5.50
C GLN A 258 12.16 13.67 5.30
N VAL A 259 11.20 14.57 5.53
CA VAL A 259 9.78 14.25 5.50
C VAL A 259 9.05 15.26 4.64
N ASP A 260 8.39 14.78 3.57
CA ASP A 260 7.59 15.63 2.68
C ASP A 260 6.10 15.60 3.08
N GLU A 261 5.36 16.64 2.69
CA GLU A 261 3.92 16.81 2.92
C GLU A 261 3.51 16.63 4.39
N VAL A 262 4.30 17.18 5.31
CA VAL A 262 4.10 16.99 6.78
C VAL A 262 2.75 17.49 7.28
N GLN A 263 2.07 18.39 6.57
CA GLN A 263 0.72 18.86 6.94
C GLN A 263 -0.36 17.79 6.87
N ASP A 264 -0.08 16.65 6.23
CA ASP A 264 -1.01 15.53 6.09
C ASP A 264 -0.76 14.40 7.11
N LEU A 265 0.33 14.48 7.88
CA LEU A 265 0.66 13.50 8.89
C LEU A 265 -0.20 13.67 10.15
N ASN A 266 -0.58 12.55 10.74
CA ASN A 266 -1.22 12.53 12.04
C ASN A 266 -0.17 12.55 13.19
N PRO A 267 -0.58 12.88 14.42
CA PRO A 267 0.35 12.96 15.56
C PRO A 267 1.12 11.66 15.83
N LEU A 268 0.50 10.49 15.60
CA LEU A 268 1.15 9.19 15.81
C LEU A 268 2.29 8.97 14.80
N GLN A 269 2.10 9.34 13.54
CA GLN A 269 3.15 9.26 12.51
C GLN A 269 4.32 10.19 12.86
N LEU A 270 4.06 11.39 13.37
CA LEU A 270 5.14 12.28 13.82
C LEU A 270 5.90 11.69 15.02
N ALA A 271 5.21 11.08 15.97
CA ALA A 271 5.86 10.44 17.12
C ALA A 271 6.72 9.24 16.68
N LEU A 272 6.31 8.51 15.63
CA LEU A 272 7.13 7.46 15.02
C LEU A 272 8.40 8.04 14.36
N ILE A 273 8.27 9.13 13.62
CA ILE A 273 9.41 9.81 13.00
C ILE A 273 10.40 10.30 14.08
N ASP A 274 9.88 10.82 15.18
CA ASP A 274 10.70 11.20 16.32
C ASP A 274 11.45 10.02 16.93
N ALA A 275 10.77 8.87 17.03
CA ALA A 275 11.38 7.66 17.52
C ALA A 275 12.47 7.10 16.58
N LEU A 276 12.45 7.43 15.30
CA LEU A 276 13.43 7.02 14.30
C LEU A 276 14.68 7.91 14.28
N THR A 277 14.67 9.05 14.97
CA THR A 277 15.79 10.00 14.93
C THR A 277 16.91 9.57 15.90
N ALA A 278 18.13 9.44 15.39
CA ALA A 278 19.32 9.24 16.21
C ALA A 278 19.70 10.56 16.91
N ASN A 279 19.79 10.53 18.23
CA ASN A 279 20.27 11.63 19.06
C ASN A 279 21.36 11.09 19.98
N ASP A 280 22.56 10.88 19.45
CA ASP A 280 23.70 10.43 20.24
C ASP A 280 24.39 11.63 20.93
N GLU A 281 25.00 11.40 22.10
CA GLU A 281 25.75 12.43 22.84
C GLU A 281 26.86 13.02 21.94
N GLY A 282 26.61 14.23 21.44
CA GLY A 282 27.59 15.03 20.68
C GLY A 282 27.39 15.10 19.16
N GLN A 283 26.41 14.40 18.58
CA GLN A 283 25.99 14.56 17.17
C GLN A 283 24.48 14.61 17.08
N GLU A 284 23.90 15.79 16.86
CA GLU A 284 22.48 15.92 16.55
C GLU A 284 22.18 15.38 15.13
N GLY A 285 21.20 14.51 15.02
CA GLY A 285 20.66 14.10 13.73
C GLY A 285 20.09 15.29 12.95
N CYS A 286 20.04 15.18 11.63
CA CYS A 286 19.40 16.17 10.76
C CYS A 286 17.98 15.73 10.41
N VAL A 287 16.96 16.46 10.83
CA VAL A 287 15.57 16.20 10.49
C VAL A 287 14.99 17.43 9.78
N VAL A 288 14.57 17.25 8.55
CA VAL A 288 13.95 18.32 7.75
C VAL A 288 12.53 17.96 7.38
N TYR A 289 11.59 18.74 7.90
CA TYR A 289 10.17 18.66 7.62
C TYR A 289 9.80 19.65 6.52
N LEU A 290 9.20 19.18 5.41
CA LEU A 290 8.70 20.04 4.34
C LEU A 290 7.18 19.96 4.26
N GLY A 291 6.54 21.12 4.10
CA GLY A 291 5.09 21.13 3.97
C GLY A 291 4.50 22.47 3.52
N ASP A 292 3.22 22.40 3.18
CA ASP A 292 2.39 23.56 2.82
C ASP A 292 1.15 23.60 3.71
N PRO A 293 1.07 24.51 4.69
CA PRO A 293 -0.08 24.63 5.58
C PRO A 293 -1.40 24.92 4.83
N GLN A 294 -1.32 25.55 3.68
CA GLN A 294 -2.50 25.90 2.85
C GLN A 294 -3.08 24.68 2.13
N GLN A 295 -2.34 23.59 2.02
CA GLN A 295 -2.78 22.32 1.42
C GLN A 295 -3.24 21.27 2.44
N SER A 296 -3.41 21.61 3.72
CA SER A 296 -3.94 20.67 4.74
C SER A 296 -5.45 20.51 4.57
N ILE A 297 -5.87 19.43 3.89
CA ILE A 297 -7.27 19.11 3.58
C ILE A 297 -7.68 17.68 3.99
N PHE A 298 -6.82 16.94 4.71
CA PHE A 298 -7.07 15.57 5.15
C PHE A 298 -7.41 15.47 6.65
N SER A 299 -8.16 16.46 7.18
CA SER A 299 -8.54 16.44 8.61
C SER A 299 -9.36 15.19 8.99
N PHE A 300 -10.14 14.65 8.07
CA PHE A 300 -10.91 13.42 8.26
C PHE A 300 -10.04 12.15 8.40
N MET A 301 -8.78 12.20 7.95
CA MET A 301 -7.78 11.13 8.14
C MET A 301 -6.92 11.35 9.40
N GLY A 302 -7.32 12.27 10.29
CA GLY A 302 -6.59 12.56 11.53
C GLY A 302 -5.48 13.60 11.41
N ALA A 303 -5.23 14.17 10.22
CA ALA A 303 -4.34 15.31 10.06
C ALA A 303 -4.93 16.51 10.81
N LYS A 304 -4.16 17.11 11.73
CA LYS A 304 -4.62 18.26 12.50
C LYS A 304 -3.76 19.49 12.18
N TYR A 305 -4.40 20.65 12.08
CA TYR A 305 -3.67 21.92 11.97
C TYR A 305 -2.69 22.14 13.15
N SER A 306 -3.05 21.61 14.34
CA SER A 306 -2.18 21.57 15.52
C SER A 306 -0.87 20.80 15.30
N THR A 307 -0.81 19.90 14.32
CA THR A 307 0.41 19.18 13.95
C THR A 307 1.50 20.11 13.43
N LEU A 308 1.14 21.05 12.57
CA LEU A 308 2.08 22.08 12.08
C LEU A 308 2.47 23.06 13.18
N GLU A 309 1.57 23.39 14.07
CA GLU A 309 1.87 24.24 15.22
C GLU A 309 2.86 23.56 16.18
N PHE A 310 2.69 22.26 16.42
CA PHE A 310 3.65 21.45 17.14
C PHE A 310 5.04 21.48 16.48
N LEU A 311 5.11 21.27 15.15
CA LEU A 311 6.38 21.34 14.42
C LEU A 311 6.99 22.74 14.42
N ARG A 312 6.20 23.81 14.36
CA ARG A 312 6.70 25.19 14.50
C ARG A 312 7.36 25.43 15.84
N ASN A 313 6.78 24.91 16.91
CA ASN A 313 7.35 25.02 18.25
C ASN A 313 8.63 24.18 18.39
N ARG A 314 8.64 22.97 17.84
CA ARG A 314 9.79 22.06 17.87
C ARG A 314 10.97 22.59 17.07
N CYS A 315 10.74 23.19 15.91
CA CYS A 315 11.74 23.78 15.04
C CYS A 315 11.90 25.28 15.28
N ALA A 316 11.58 25.80 16.49
CA ALA A 316 11.68 27.21 16.80
C ALA A 316 13.09 27.76 16.55
N GLY A 317 13.19 28.84 15.74
CA GLY A 317 14.46 29.39 15.28
C GLY A 317 15.03 28.74 14.00
N HIS A 318 14.49 27.61 13.53
CA HIS A 318 14.93 26.89 12.33
C HIS A 318 13.77 26.70 11.34
N ILE A 319 12.97 27.75 11.17
CA ILE A 319 11.87 27.78 10.21
C ILE A 319 12.34 28.50 8.95
N HIS A 320 12.24 27.83 7.81
CA HIS A 320 12.64 28.32 6.51
C HIS A 320 11.41 28.47 5.61
N SER A 321 11.45 29.40 4.66
CA SER A 321 10.42 29.53 3.65
C SER A 321 11.03 29.56 2.25
N LEU A 322 10.37 28.92 1.28
CA LEU A 322 10.75 28.98 -0.13
C LEU A 322 9.97 30.09 -0.80
N GLY A 323 10.65 31.21 -1.10
CA GLY A 323 10.04 32.42 -1.64
C GLY A 323 9.95 32.48 -3.16
N GLN A 324 10.50 31.47 -3.89
CA GLN A 324 10.50 31.45 -5.35
C GLN A 324 9.61 30.33 -5.90
N ASN A 325 8.62 30.71 -6.73
CA ASN A 325 7.78 29.77 -7.46
C ASN A 325 8.35 29.56 -8.87
N HIS A 326 8.63 28.30 -9.23
CA HIS A 326 9.21 27.92 -10.53
C HIS A 326 8.17 27.33 -11.51
N ARG A 327 6.91 27.20 -11.07
CA ARG A 327 5.82 26.55 -11.83
C ARG A 327 4.89 27.53 -12.47
N SER A 328 4.33 28.41 -11.66
CA SER A 328 3.17 29.24 -12.05
C SER A 328 3.59 30.53 -12.71
N PRO A 329 2.98 30.90 -13.85
CA PRO A 329 3.15 32.22 -14.42
C PRO A 329 2.60 33.29 -13.48
N LYS A 330 3.11 34.52 -13.65
CA LYS A 330 2.82 35.61 -12.73
C LYS A 330 1.31 35.90 -12.57
N TYR A 331 0.52 35.86 -13.64
CA TYR A 331 -0.92 36.12 -13.55
C TYR A 331 -1.68 35.09 -12.68
N LEU A 332 -1.30 33.79 -12.75
CA LEU A 332 -1.84 32.75 -11.87
C LEU A 332 -1.34 32.93 -10.44
N LEU A 333 -0.04 33.14 -10.27
CA LEU A 333 0.54 33.30 -8.93
C LEU A 333 -0.04 34.52 -8.20
N ASP A 334 -0.24 35.66 -8.91
CA ASP A 334 -0.86 36.86 -8.35
C ASP A 334 -2.31 36.58 -7.87
N LEU A 335 -3.07 35.76 -8.62
CA LEU A 335 -4.41 35.32 -8.20
C LEU A 335 -4.30 34.41 -6.94
N PHE A 336 -3.43 33.43 -6.94
CA PHE A 336 -3.24 32.51 -5.79
C PHE A 336 -2.79 33.27 -4.54
N ASN A 337 -1.84 34.19 -4.69
CA ASN A 337 -1.37 35.02 -3.59
C ASN A 337 -2.44 35.95 -3.05
N THR A 338 -3.26 36.53 -3.93
CA THR A 338 -4.41 37.40 -3.54
C THR A 338 -5.39 36.57 -2.69
N TYR A 339 -5.73 35.36 -3.13
CA TYR A 339 -6.59 34.46 -2.39
C TYR A 339 -5.98 34.05 -1.05
N ALA A 340 -4.72 33.61 -1.07
CA ALA A 340 -4.02 33.17 0.14
C ALA A 340 -3.93 34.26 1.21
N ALA A 341 -3.69 35.51 0.79
CA ALA A 341 -3.64 36.63 1.71
C ALA A 341 -5.03 36.98 2.30
N LYS A 342 -6.08 37.02 1.47
CA LYS A 342 -7.41 37.49 1.88
C LYS A 342 -8.23 36.39 2.57
N GLU A 343 -8.23 35.15 2.05
CA GLU A 343 -9.09 34.06 2.55
C GLU A 343 -8.37 33.13 3.53
N LEU A 344 -7.05 32.91 3.35
CA LEU A 344 -6.28 32.03 4.22
C LEU A 344 -5.43 32.79 5.26
N GLY A 345 -5.43 34.13 5.22
CA GLY A 345 -4.73 34.96 6.21
C GLY A 345 -3.21 34.85 6.16
N ILE A 346 -2.64 34.51 5.00
CA ILE A 346 -1.18 34.36 4.85
C ILE A 346 -0.53 35.72 4.75
N SER A 347 0.51 35.96 5.57
CA SER A 347 1.27 37.22 5.53
C SER A 347 2.04 37.39 4.21
N ALA A 348 2.15 38.62 3.75
CA ALA A 348 2.78 38.95 2.46
C ALA A 348 4.23 38.43 2.35
N GLU A 349 4.95 38.32 3.46
CA GLU A 349 6.33 37.84 3.52
C GLU A 349 6.46 36.34 3.21
N LEU A 350 5.38 35.57 3.36
CA LEU A 350 5.35 34.13 3.08
C LEU A 350 4.80 33.81 1.69
N LEU A 351 4.35 34.82 0.93
CA LEU A 351 3.82 34.65 -0.42
C LEU A 351 4.98 34.55 -1.43
N PRO A 352 5.01 33.48 -2.27
CA PRO A 352 6.11 33.33 -3.23
C PRO A 352 6.02 34.31 -4.39
N SER A 353 7.16 34.64 -4.96
CA SER A 353 7.30 35.39 -6.23
C SER A 353 7.68 34.47 -7.39
N THR A 354 7.54 34.95 -8.62
CA THR A 354 7.99 34.20 -9.81
C THR A 354 8.62 35.13 -10.82
N SER A 355 9.63 34.66 -11.52
CA SER A 355 10.24 35.31 -12.68
C SER A 355 9.58 34.91 -14.01
N TYR A 356 8.59 34.02 -14.00
CA TYR A 356 7.94 33.49 -15.19
C TYR A 356 6.79 34.43 -15.66
N HIS A 357 7.07 35.16 -16.72
CA HIS A 357 6.14 36.17 -17.29
C HIS A 357 5.81 35.87 -18.76
N PRO A 358 4.99 34.85 -19.07
CA PRO A 358 4.63 34.54 -20.43
C PRO A 358 3.69 35.62 -21.00
N THR A 359 3.66 35.75 -22.32
CA THR A 359 2.68 36.55 -23.01
C THR A 359 1.28 35.94 -22.81
N THR A 360 0.31 36.78 -22.42
CA THR A 360 -1.08 36.36 -22.21
C THR A 360 -1.95 36.73 -23.41
N ILE A 361 -2.97 35.93 -23.68
CA ILE A 361 -3.99 36.19 -24.69
C ILE A 361 -5.31 36.72 -24.08
N GLY A 362 -5.36 36.86 -22.74
CA GLY A 362 -6.47 37.42 -21.99
C GLY A 362 -7.61 36.44 -21.66
N ASN A 363 -7.43 35.17 -21.90
CA ASN A 363 -8.40 34.10 -21.61
C ASN A 363 -7.90 33.06 -20.61
N GLU A 364 -6.84 33.38 -19.88
CA GLU A 364 -6.18 32.45 -18.95
C GLU A 364 -6.94 32.29 -17.64
N LEU A 365 -7.66 33.37 -17.22
CA LEU A 365 -8.42 33.42 -15.98
C LEU A 365 -9.88 33.75 -16.27
N GLN A 366 -10.78 32.78 -16.04
CA GLN A 366 -12.19 32.95 -16.41
C GLN A 366 -13.13 32.61 -15.25
N LEU A 367 -14.23 33.37 -15.14
CA LEU A 367 -15.43 32.98 -14.39
C LEU A 367 -16.52 32.67 -15.41
N PHE A 368 -16.85 31.38 -15.54
CA PHE A 368 -17.87 30.94 -16.51
C PHE A 368 -19.21 30.76 -15.82
N GLN A 369 -20.23 31.43 -16.33
CA GLN A 369 -21.57 31.43 -15.75
C GLN A 369 -22.52 30.59 -16.61
N SER A 370 -22.92 29.42 -16.07
CA SER A 370 -23.94 28.53 -16.63
C SER A 370 -25.32 28.86 -16.07
N ASP A 371 -26.39 28.49 -16.77
CA ASP A 371 -27.76 28.74 -16.33
C ASP A 371 -28.12 27.90 -15.08
N THR A 372 -28.05 26.57 -15.18
CA THR A 372 -28.37 25.64 -14.11
C THR A 372 -27.26 24.63 -13.96
N ILE A 373 -27.31 23.79 -12.89
CA ILE A 373 -26.35 22.72 -12.67
C ILE A 373 -26.33 21.70 -13.84
N ASP A 374 -27.50 21.41 -14.41
CA ASP A 374 -27.59 20.43 -15.48
C ASP A 374 -26.95 20.96 -16.78
N THR A 375 -27.09 22.27 -17.06
CA THR A 375 -26.37 22.92 -18.16
C THR A 375 -24.89 23.06 -17.85
N GLU A 376 -24.50 23.29 -16.60
CA GLU A 376 -23.11 23.43 -16.18
C GLU A 376 -22.30 22.12 -16.42
N TYR A 377 -22.89 20.93 -16.25
CA TYR A 377 -22.22 19.65 -16.61
C TYR A 377 -21.84 19.62 -18.09
N LEU A 378 -22.77 20.04 -18.97
CA LEU A 378 -22.51 20.06 -20.41
C LEU A 378 -21.51 21.15 -20.78
N ASP A 379 -21.68 22.35 -20.21
CA ASP A 379 -20.79 23.49 -20.43
C ASP A 379 -19.33 23.14 -20.01
N ALA A 380 -19.15 22.53 -18.84
CA ALA A 380 -17.83 22.08 -18.36
C ALA A 380 -17.19 21.10 -19.34
N ALA A 381 -17.97 20.11 -19.83
CA ALA A 381 -17.51 19.16 -20.82
C ALA A 381 -17.14 19.86 -22.15
N GLN A 382 -17.98 20.79 -22.64
CA GLN A 382 -17.69 21.54 -23.86
C GLN A 382 -16.45 22.44 -23.74
N GLN A 383 -16.26 23.10 -22.58
CA GLN A 383 -15.07 23.91 -22.35
C GLN A 383 -13.79 23.04 -22.30
N ALA A 384 -13.85 21.86 -21.70
CA ALA A 384 -12.73 20.93 -21.70
C ALA A 384 -12.38 20.45 -23.11
N VAL A 385 -13.38 20.10 -23.93
CA VAL A 385 -13.21 19.74 -25.34
C VAL A 385 -12.64 20.90 -26.16
N ARG A 386 -13.11 22.13 -25.92
CA ARG A 386 -12.57 23.33 -26.57
C ARG A 386 -11.11 23.56 -26.21
N LEU A 387 -10.74 23.43 -24.93
CA LEU A 387 -9.35 23.54 -24.48
C LEU A 387 -8.46 22.47 -25.10
N GLN A 388 -8.92 21.23 -25.20
CA GLN A 388 -8.19 20.16 -25.87
C GLN A 388 -7.99 20.42 -27.37
N ARG A 389 -9.00 20.94 -28.06
CA ARG A 389 -8.90 21.32 -29.48
C ARG A 389 -7.92 22.45 -29.70
N ASP A 390 -8.02 23.51 -28.88
CA ASP A 390 -7.22 24.72 -29.02
C ASP A 390 -5.78 24.54 -28.54
N PHE A 391 -5.55 23.59 -27.60
CA PHE A 391 -4.26 23.23 -26.99
C PHE A 391 -4.10 21.71 -26.88
N PRO A 392 -3.89 20.99 -27.98
CA PRO A 392 -3.96 19.52 -28.02
C PRO A 392 -2.90 18.80 -27.17
N ASN A 393 -1.81 19.46 -26.80
CA ASN A 393 -0.76 18.90 -25.96
C ASN A 393 -0.96 19.17 -24.47
N ASP A 394 -1.90 20.07 -24.12
CA ASP A 394 -2.17 20.47 -22.74
C ASP A 394 -3.12 19.47 -22.07
N THR A 395 -2.86 19.18 -20.80
CA THR A 395 -3.79 18.44 -19.94
C THR A 395 -4.85 19.36 -19.36
N THR A 396 -6.10 18.90 -19.31
CA THR A 396 -7.23 19.65 -18.75
C THR A 396 -7.90 18.84 -17.64
N ALA A 397 -8.03 19.40 -16.44
CA ALA A 397 -8.77 18.76 -15.35
C ALA A 397 -10.06 19.51 -15.04
N ILE A 398 -11.17 18.77 -14.92
CA ILE A 398 -12.42 19.27 -14.32
C ILE A 398 -12.42 18.77 -12.88
N ILE A 399 -12.26 19.70 -11.94
CA ILE A 399 -12.19 19.42 -10.50
C ILE A 399 -13.55 19.66 -9.87
N VAL A 400 -14.12 18.61 -9.28
CA VAL A 400 -15.46 18.62 -8.70
C VAL A 400 -15.43 18.41 -7.19
N ASN A 401 -16.52 18.72 -6.50
CA ASN A 401 -16.61 18.59 -5.04
C ASN A 401 -17.11 17.21 -4.56
N SER A 402 -17.79 16.44 -5.41
CA SER A 402 -18.34 15.13 -5.07
C SER A 402 -18.20 14.11 -6.19
N ASN A 403 -18.26 12.81 -5.84
CA ASN A 403 -18.27 11.73 -6.83
C ASN A 403 -19.49 11.82 -7.78
N ARG A 404 -20.65 12.25 -7.25
CA ARG A 404 -21.86 12.46 -8.07
C ARG A 404 -21.64 13.51 -9.15
N ASP A 405 -20.95 14.60 -8.84
CA ASP A 405 -20.64 15.63 -9.82
C ASP A 405 -19.65 15.12 -10.87
N ALA A 406 -18.69 14.27 -10.43
CA ALA A 406 -17.78 13.61 -11.37
C ALA A 406 -18.51 12.67 -12.34
N ASP A 407 -19.54 11.97 -11.87
CA ASP A 407 -20.38 11.13 -12.72
C ASP A 407 -21.12 11.98 -13.74
N GLY A 408 -21.75 13.09 -13.30
CA GLY A 408 -22.46 14.02 -14.20
C GLY A 408 -21.58 14.62 -15.29
N VAL A 409 -20.38 15.08 -14.94
CA VAL A 409 -19.38 15.59 -15.90
C VAL A 409 -18.92 14.47 -16.85
N SER A 410 -18.64 13.29 -16.34
CA SER A 410 -18.21 12.13 -17.13
C SER A 410 -19.28 11.73 -18.16
N ASP A 411 -20.55 11.73 -17.75
CA ASP A 411 -21.67 11.42 -18.67
C ASP A 411 -21.85 12.49 -19.73
N ALA A 412 -21.64 13.77 -19.40
CA ALA A 412 -21.63 14.85 -20.39
C ALA A 412 -20.49 14.69 -21.41
N LEU A 413 -19.28 14.31 -20.97
CA LEU A 413 -18.14 14.02 -21.86
C LEU A 413 -18.41 12.81 -22.77
N LYS A 414 -19.05 11.75 -22.26
CA LYS A 414 -19.48 10.59 -23.06
C LYS A 414 -20.53 10.98 -24.12
N GLN A 415 -21.49 11.86 -23.80
CA GLN A 415 -22.45 12.39 -24.77
C GLN A 415 -21.74 13.13 -25.91
N LEU A 416 -20.65 13.84 -25.61
CA LEU A 416 -19.78 14.49 -26.59
C LEU A 416 -18.81 13.54 -27.28
N ARG A 417 -18.86 12.23 -26.98
CA ARG A 417 -17.96 11.20 -27.51
C ARG A 417 -16.48 11.52 -27.27
N THR A 418 -16.18 12.11 -26.12
CA THR A 418 -14.83 12.54 -25.78
C THR A 418 -14.22 11.58 -24.76
N SER A 419 -13.04 11.04 -25.11
CA SER A 419 -12.26 10.21 -24.19
C SER A 419 -11.75 11.05 -23.02
N HIS A 420 -11.84 10.51 -21.83
CA HIS A 420 -11.39 11.18 -20.61
C HIS A 420 -11.09 10.14 -19.51
N PHE A 421 -10.19 10.49 -18.62
CA PHE A 421 -9.87 9.69 -17.46
C PHE A 421 -10.59 10.24 -16.21
N LYS A 422 -11.42 9.40 -15.58
CA LYS A 422 -12.16 9.77 -14.36
C LYS A 422 -11.49 9.19 -13.12
N VAL A 423 -11.07 10.08 -12.20
CA VAL A 423 -10.46 9.75 -10.89
C VAL A 423 -11.47 10.08 -9.80
N SER A 424 -12.52 9.27 -9.69
CA SER A 424 -13.57 9.50 -8.69
C SER A 424 -14.39 8.22 -8.47
N GLY A 425 -15.07 8.13 -7.33
CA GLY A 425 -15.86 6.96 -6.97
C GLY A 425 -15.00 5.81 -6.45
N GLU A 426 -15.37 4.60 -6.81
CA GLU A 426 -14.59 3.40 -6.48
C GLU A 426 -13.24 3.46 -7.22
N ASP A 427 -12.18 3.14 -6.48
CA ASP A 427 -10.83 3.13 -7.01
C ASP A 427 -10.66 1.95 -7.96
N LEU A 428 -10.05 2.17 -9.12
CA LEU A 428 -9.83 1.13 -10.13
C LEU A 428 -9.09 -0.09 -9.55
N PHE A 429 -8.15 0.13 -8.65
CA PHE A 429 -7.40 -0.94 -8.01
C PHE A 429 -8.22 -1.73 -6.96
N THR A 430 -9.35 -1.19 -6.51
CA THR A 430 -10.29 -1.92 -5.63
C THR A 430 -11.34 -2.72 -6.38
N SER A 431 -11.35 -2.65 -7.71
CA SER A 431 -12.29 -3.45 -8.53
C SER A 431 -12.07 -4.94 -8.30
N PRO A 432 -13.14 -5.76 -8.26
CA PRO A 432 -13.04 -7.20 -8.02
C PRO A 432 -12.08 -7.93 -8.97
N GLN A 433 -12.02 -7.49 -10.24
CA GLN A 433 -11.15 -8.07 -11.26
C GLN A 433 -9.67 -7.86 -10.93
N ILE A 434 -9.30 -6.65 -10.51
CA ILE A 434 -7.91 -6.31 -10.18
C ILE A 434 -7.52 -6.93 -8.83
N LYS A 435 -8.41 -6.90 -7.84
CA LYS A 435 -8.19 -7.61 -6.56
C LYS A 435 -7.97 -9.11 -6.78
N LEU A 436 -8.69 -9.73 -7.70
CA LEU A 436 -8.49 -11.14 -8.04
C LEU A 436 -7.13 -11.38 -8.72
N LEU A 437 -6.76 -10.53 -9.68
CA LEU A 437 -5.46 -10.62 -10.37
C LEU A 437 -4.29 -10.46 -9.37
N PHE A 438 -4.35 -9.47 -8.51
CA PHE A 438 -3.34 -9.26 -7.48
C PHE A 438 -3.33 -10.36 -6.42
N ALA A 439 -4.50 -10.92 -6.07
CA ALA A 439 -4.57 -12.07 -5.17
C ALA A 439 -3.89 -13.31 -5.78
N HIS A 440 -4.07 -13.57 -7.08
CA HIS A 440 -3.35 -14.63 -7.78
C HIS A 440 -1.82 -14.44 -7.71
N LEU A 441 -1.32 -13.26 -8.06
CA LEU A 441 0.12 -12.97 -7.96
C LEU A 441 0.63 -13.02 -6.51
N THR A 442 -0.20 -12.60 -5.55
CA THR A 442 0.14 -12.65 -4.12
C THR A 442 0.33 -14.09 -3.65
N VAL A 443 -0.51 -15.04 -4.05
CA VAL A 443 -0.34 -16.45 -3.65
C VAL A 443 0.82 -17.13 -4.36
N MET A 444 1.25 -16.64 -5.53
CA MET A 444 2.48 -17.09 -6.19
C MET A 444 3.73 -16.70 -5.38
N ASN A 445 3.73 -15.52 -4.77
CA ASN A 445 4.82 -15.04 -3.91
C ASN A 445 4.72 -15.58 -2.48
N ASN A 446 3.50 -15.64 -1.92
CA ASN A 446 3.26 -16.10 -0.56
C ASN A 446 2.00 -16.99 -0.52
N PRO A 447 2.14 -18.32 -0.68
CA PRO A 447 1.01 -19.26 -0.67
C PRO A 447 0.26 -19.32 0.66
N HIS A 448 0.80 -18.74 1.75
CA HIS A 448 0.15 -18.69 3.05
C HIS A 448 -0.73 -17.43 3.26
N ASN A 449 -0.89 -16.57 2.26
CA ASN A 449 -1.69 -15.37 2.38
C ASN A 449 -3.19 -15.69 2.46
N PHE A 450 -3.77 -15.47 3.64
CA PHE A 450 -5.17 -15.80 3.96
C PHE A 450 -6.19 -15.06 3.09
N ILE A 451 -6.02 -13.75 2.95
CA ILE A 451 -6.97 -12.90 2.22
C ILE A 451 -6.89 -13.15 0.71
N ALA A 452 -5.70 -13.35 0.18
CA ALA A 452 -5.52 -13.64 -1.24
C ALA A 452 -6.25 -14.93 -1.64
N TRP A 453 -6.15 -16.00 -0.85
CA TRP A 453 -6.92 -17.22 -1.08
C TRP A 453 -8.42 -17.01 -0.96
N ALA A 454 -8.88 -16.24 0.01
CA ALA A 454 -10.31 -15.94 0.13
C ALA A 454 -10.85 -15.20 -1.10
N ARG A 455 -10.09 -14.24 -1.63
CA ARG A 455 -10.42 -13.50 -2.86
C ARG A 455 -10.43 -14.42 -4.09
N ILE A 456 -9.46 -15.33 -4.22
CA ILE A 456 -9.44 -16.35 -5.30
C ILE A 456 -10.66 -17.26 -5.21
N LEU A 457 -10.95 -17.81 -4.05
CA LEU A 457 -12.09 -18.72 -3.86
C LEU A 457 -13.44 -18.05 -4.19
N GLN A 458 -13.56 -16.76 -3.89
CA GLN A 458 -14.75 -15.99 -4.26
C GLN A 458 -14.74 -15.64 -5.76
N GLY A 459 -13.66 -15.05 -6.27
CA GLY A 459 -13.56 -14.61 -7.66
C GLY A 459 -13.67 -15.75 -8.67
N MET A 460 -13.15 -16.93 -8.32
CA MET A 460 -13.30 -18.17 -9.09
C MET A 460 -14.61 -18.91 -8.81
N GLN A 461 -15.60 -18.23 -8.20
CA GLN A 461 -16.97 -18.73 -7.99
C GLN A 461 -17.06 -20.02 -7.16
N VAL A 462 -16.03 -20.39 -6.39
CA VAL A 462 -16.09 -21.53 -5.46
C VAL A 462 -17.07 -21.21 -4.31
N PHE A 463 -17.06 -19.97 -3.85
CA PHE A 463 -18.00 -19.43 -2.87
C PHE A 463 -18.65 -18.15 -3.38
N ARG A 464 -19.92 -17.95 -3.00
CA ARG A 464 -20.68 -16.76 -3.38
C ARG A 464 -20.36 -15.51 -2.55
N THR A 465 -19.90 -15.71 -1.33
CA THR A 465 -19.65 -14.62 -0.37
C THR A 465 -18.22 -14.65 0.14
N PRO A 466 -17.60 -13.48 0.41
CA PRO A 466 -16.26 -13.39 1.02
C PRO A 466 -16.17 -14.15 2.35
N THR A 467 -17.21 -14.07 3.16
CA THR A 467 -17.36 -14.78 4.44
C THR A 467 -17.21 -16.28 4.32
N ALA A 468 -17.93 -16.91 3.36
CA ALA A 468 -17.85 -18.35 3.17
C ALA A 468 -16.45 -18.77 2.69
N ALA A 469 -15.83 -17.95 1.83
CA ALA A 469 -14.46 -18.16 1.37
C ALA A 469 -13.47 -18.08 2.53
N ARG A 470 -13.53 -17.02 3.36
CA ARG A 470 -12.67 -16.86 4.54
C ARG A 470 -12.82 -18.01 5.55
N ARG A 471 -14.06 -18.45 5.82
CA ARG A 471 -14.31 -19.61 6.72
C ARG A 471 -13.69 -20.89 6.17
N PHE A 472 -13.70 -21.09 4.86
CA PHE A 472 -13.08 -22.25 4.24
C PHE A 472 -11.56 -22.21 4.32
N VAL A 473 -10.93 -21.04 4.02
CA VAL A 473 -9.48 -20.87 4.17
C VAL A 473 -9.06 -21.10 5.62
N ARG A 474 -9.84 -20.58 6.59
CA ARG A 474 -9.58 -20.84 8.01
C ARG A 474 -9.66 -22.32 8.35
N ALA A 475 -10.70 -23.01 7.89
CA ALA A 475 -10.85 -24.45 8.15
C ALA A 475 -9.71 -25.28 7.54
N CYS A 476 -9.13 -24.83 6.40
CA CYS A 476 -7.91 -25.41 5.84
C CYS A 476 -6.70 -25.14 6.74
N SER A 477 -6.47 -23.88 7.10
CA SER A 477 -5.33 -23.47 7.94
C SER A 477 -5.30 -24.19 9.30
N ASP A 478 -6.47 -24.36 9.94
CA ASP A 478 -6.60 -25.09 11.21
C ASP A 478 -6.21 -26.57 11.10
N ARG A 479 -6.08 -27.08 9.87
CA ARG A 479 -5.71 -28.47 9.55
C ARG A 479 -4.41 -28.58 8.80
N ALA A 480 -3.56 -27.57 8.88
CA ALA A 480 -2.29 -27.51 8.13
C ALA A 480 -2.47 -27.77 6.62
N LEU A 481 -3.52 -27.19 6.03
CA LEU A 481 -3.84 -27.25 4.61
C LEU A 481 -3.82 -25.85 4.00
N LEU A 482 -3.47 -25.78 2.71
CA LEU A 482 -3.71 -24.63 1.86
C LEU A 482 -4.68 -25.01 0.74
N PRO A 483 -5.41 -24.05 0.15
CA PRO A 483 -6.20 -24.32 -1.05
C PRO A 483 -5.38 -24.85 -2.23
N SER A 484 -4.07 -24.56 -2.30
CA SER A 484 -3.13 -25.13 -3.28
C SER A 484 -2.95 -26.65 -3.15
N ASP A 485 -3.16 -27.23 -1.97
CA ASP A 485 -3.12 -28.69 -1.80
C ASP A 485 -4.15 -29.38 -2.70
N PHE A 486 -5.31 -28.73 -2.93
CA PHE A 486 -6.37 -29.27 -3.76
C PHE A 486 -6.11 -29.11 -5.27
N LEU A 487 -5.08 -28.40 -5.65
CA LEU A 487 -4.65 -28.18 -7.04
C LEU A 487 -3.59 -29.18 -7.49
N ARG A 488 -3.10 -30.06 -6.58
CA ARG A 488 -2.13 -31.11 -6.90
C ARG A 488 -2.76 -32.24 -7.72
N ASP A 489 -1.97 -32.83 -8.60
CA ASP A 489 -2.45 -33.90 -9.50
C ASP A 489 -2.58 -35.25 -8.81
N ASP A 490 -1.75 -35.49 -7.78
CA ASP A 490 -1.71 -36.77 -7.05
C ASP A 490 -2.89 -36.96 -6.08
N GLY A 491 -3.70 -35.91 -5.87
CA GLY A 491 -4.85 -35.97 -4.96
C GLY A 491 -4.49 -36.09 -3.48
N GLN A 492 -3.21 -35.97 -3.14
CA GLN A 492 -2.68 -36.02 -1.78
C GLN A 492 -2.45 -34.59 -1.24
N THR A 493 -2.54 -34.43 0.08
CA THR A 493 -2.11 -33.19 0.73
C THR A 493 -0.59 -33.17 0.83
N TYR A 494 -0.01 -31.96 0.85
CA TYR A 494 1.44 -31.82 1.00
C TYR A 494 1.96 -32.51 2.27
N VAL A 495 1.29 -32.29 3.39
CA VAL A 495 1.61 -32.91 4.69
C VAL A 495 1.40 -34.43 4.66
N GLY A 496 0.33 -34.92 4.05
CA GLY A 496 0.05 -36.34 3.93
C GLY A 496 1.09 -37.08 3.10
N LYS A 497 1.49 -36.47 1.95
CA LYS A 497 2.56 -36.99 1.09
C LYS A 497 3.90 -37.00 1.81
N PHE A 498 4.22 -35.95 2.57
CA PHE A 498 5.43 -35.87 3.38
C PHE A 498 5.49 -37.00 4.39
N VAL A 499 4.42 -37.25 5.16
CA VAL A 499 4.38 -38.36 6.15
C VAL A 499 4.61 -39.70 5.45
N GLN A 500 3.95 -39.96 4.32
CA GLN A 500 4.13 -41.21 3.57
C GLN A 500 5.57 -41.38 3.08
N CYS A 501 6.19 -40.34 2.52
CA CYS A 501 7.58 -40.37 2.06
C CYS A 501 8.55 -40.59 3.23
N TYR A 502 8.34 -39.89 4.34
CA TYR A 502 9.20 -40.01 5.53
C TYR A 502 9.20 -41.42 6.13
N GLU A 503 8.07 -42.11 6.10
CA GLU A 503 7.92 -43.48 6.61
C GLU A 503 8.44 -44.54 5.64
N ASN A 504 8.39 -44.37 4.33
CA ASN A 504 8.59 -45.44 3.37
C ASN A 504 9.80 -45.25 2.43
N GLU A 505 10.28 -44.02 2.27
CA GLU A 505 11.29 -43.67 1.28
C GLU A 505 12.61 -43.23 1.97
N THR A 506 13.66 -43.07 1.18
CA THR A 506 14.89 -42.41 1.61
C THR A 506 14.82 -40.95 1.20
N ILE A 507 15.00 -40.06 2.15
CA ILE A 507 15.01 -38.62 1.93
C ILE A 507 16.46 -38.13 1.94
N THR A 508 16.87 -37.38 0.94
CA THR A 508 18.12 -36.62 0.91
C THR A 508 17.85 -35.20 1.39
N ILE A 509 18.27 -34.90 2.61
CA ILE A 509 18.28 -33.51 3.10
C ILE A 509 19.54 -32.85 2.57
N PHE A 510 19.41 -31.69 1.94
CA PHE A 510 20.53 -30.99 1.34
C PHE A 510 20.39 -29.48 1.48
N ASP A 511 21.50 -28.76 1.34
CA ASP A 511 21.63 -27.34 1.40
C ASP A 511 22.76 -26.87 0.48
N THR A 512 22.68 -25.62 -0.03
CA THR A 512 23.68 -25.07 -0.97
C THR A 512 24.16 -23.69 -0.53
N GLU A 513 25.49 -23.48 -0.57
CA GLU A 513 26.10 -22.16 -0.49
C GLU A 513 26.45 -21.64 -1.87
N THR A 514 26.27 -20.33 -2.12
CA THR A 514 26.29 -19.76 -3.47
C THR A 514 27.02 -18.44 -3.53
N THR A 515 27.29 -17.93 -4.75
CA THR A 515 27.90 -16.61 -4.97
C THR A 515 26.94 -15.45 -4.76
N GLY A 516 25.62 -15.69 -4.74
CA GLY A 516 24.58 -14.66 -4.57
C GLY A 516 23.18 -15.24 -4.58
N LEU A 517 22.17 -14.41 -4.69
CA LEU A 517 20.75 -14.80 -4.59
C LEU A 517 20.05 -15.01 -5.94
N ASP A 518 20.75 -14.81 -7.04
CA ASP A 518 20.19 -14.98 -8.38
C ASP A 518 20.29 -16.46 -8.83
N VAL A 519 19.21 -17.19 -8.65
CA VAL A 519 19.14 -18.63 -8.99
C VAL A 519 19.45 -18.93 -10.47
N PHE A 520 19.36 -17.96 -11.36
CA PHE A 520 19.59 -18.14 -12.80
C PHE A 520 21.06 -17.97 -13.18
N HIS A 521 21.77 -17.07 -12.52
CA HIS A 521 23.14 -16.69 -12.90
C HIS A 521 24.17 -17.08 -11.87
N ASP A 522 23.86 -17.10 -10.58
CA ASP A 522 24.85 -17.41 -9.54
C ASP A 522 25.34 -18.86 -9.54
N ASP A 523 26.51 -19.03 -8.98
CA ASP A 523 27.18 -20.31 -8.91
C ASP A 523 27.01 -20.96 -7.54
N ILE A 524 26.88 -22.29 -7.51
CA ILE A 524 26.98 -23.08 -6.30
C ILE A 524 28.46 -23.21 -5.90
N LEU A 525 28.76 -22.92 -4.64
CA LEU A 525 30.07 -23.00 -4.03
C LEU A 525 30.25 -24.26 -3.17
N GLN A 526 29.17 -24.68 -2.48
CA GLN A 526 29.14 -25.89 -1.67
C GLN A 526 27.78 -26.59 -1.85
N ILE A 527 27.78 -27.90 -1.85
CA ILE A 527 26.59 -28.76 -1.68
C ILE A 527 26.84 -29.69 -0.55
N ALA A 528 26.06 -29.60 0.54
CA ALA A 528 26.06 -30.56 1.61
C ALA A 528 24.76 -31.39 1.60
N ALA A 529 24.86 -32.65 1.96
CA ALA A 529 23.69 -33.52 2.01
C ALA A 529 23.86 -34.69 2.99
N VAL A 530 22.73 -35.19 3.49
CA VAL A 530 22.64 -36.41 4.29
C VAL A 530 21.41 -37.22 3.92
N LYS A 531 21.51 -38.55 3.96
CA LYS A 531 20.33 -39.40 3.73
C LYS A 531 19.68 -39.78 5.04
N VAL A 532 18.36 -39.65 5.07
CA VAL A 532 17.53 -40.08 6.20
C VAL A 532 16.53 -41.13 5.74
N ARG A 533 16.39 -42.20 6.51
CA ARG A 533 15.40 -43.27 6.26
C ARG A 533 14.71 -43.63 7.55
N ASN A 534 13.39 -43.66 7.57
CA ASN A 534 12.58 -43.95 8.76
C ASN A 534 12.98 -43.07 9.96
N GLY A 535 13.31 -41.83 9.74
CA GLY A 535 13.69 -40.85 10.78
C GLY A 535 15.15 -40.95 11.25
N ALA A 536 15.91 -41.90 10.80
CA ALA A 536 17.31 -42.07 11.18
C ALA A 536 18.26 -41.74 10.03
N VAL A 537 19.38 -41.09 10.37
CA VAL A 537 20.46 -40.81 9.41
C VAL A 537 21.06 -42.15 8.97
N VAL A 538 21.22 -42.33 7.67
CA VAL A 538 21.88 -43.48 7.09
C VAL A 538 23.39 -43.39 7.37
N PRO A 539 23.99 -44.32 8.08
CA PRO A 539 25.42 -44.28 8.44
C PRO A 539 26.33 -44.12 7.21
N GLY A 540 27.25 -43.17 7.25
CA GLY A 540 28.20 -42.91 6.18
C GLY A 540 27.59 -42.21 4.94
N SER A 541 26.40 -41.65 5.04
CA SER A 541 25.75 -40.94 3.95
C SER A 541 26.06 -39.45 3.87
N ALA A 542 26.78 -38.88 4.83
CA ALA A 542 27.15 -37.47 4.79
C ALA A 542 28.01 -37.20 3.54
N LEU A 543 27.61 -36.14 2.80
CA LEU A 543 28.27 -35.67 1.61
C LEU A 543 28.53 -34.18 1.75
N SER A 544 29.75 -33.71 1.44
CA SER A 544 30.10 -32.32 1.31
C SER A 544 30.98 -32.12 0.09
N LEU A 545 30.52 -31.30 -0.86
CA LEU A 545 31.19 -31.04 -2.12
C LEU A 545 31.46 -29.55 -2.22
N HIS A 546 32.72 -29.16 -2.43
CA HIS A 546 33.09 -27.77 -2.68
C HIS A 546 33.41 -27.60 -4.17
N LEU A 547 32.75 -26.62 -4.84
CA LEU A 547 32.80 -26.40 -6.28
C LEU A 547 33.73 -25.22 -6.63
N GLU A 548 34.48 -25.35 -7.71
CA GLU A 548 35.20 -24.23 -8.32
C GLU A 548 34.21 -23.16 -8.82
N SER A 549 34.57 -21.89 -8.71
CA SER A 549 33.84 -20.78 -9.32
C SER A 549 34.80 -19.64 -9.65
N ASP A 550 34.59 -19.02 -10.79
CA ASP A 550 35.33 -17.84 -11.25
C ASP A 550 34.59 -16.53 -10.86
N ARG A 551 33.42 -16.63 -10.23
CA ARG A 551 32.65 -15.48 -9.80
C ARG A 551 33.17 -14.93 -8.48
N GLU A 552 32.97 -13.62 -8.31
CA GLU A 552 33.26 -12.94 -7.04
C GLU A 552 32.35 -13.48 -5.93
N ILE A 553 32.95 -13.79 -4.78
CA ILE A 553 32.21 -14.27 -3.61
C ILE A 553 32.07 -13.08 -2.67
N PRO A 554 30.85 -12.71 -2.26
CA PRO A 554 30.63 -11.62 -1.33
C PRO A 554 31.39 -11.83 -0.02
N GLU A 555 32.12 -10.81 0.42
CA GLU A 555 32.89 -10.86 1.68
C GLU A 555 31.96 -10.88 2.90
N MET A 556 30.77 -10.31 2.77
CA MET A 556 29.79 -10.18 3.82
C MET A 556 28.45 -10.81 3.42
N LEU A 557 27.78 -11.45 4.37
CA LEU A 557 26.39 -11.89 4.30
C LEU A 557 25.59 -11.06 5.32
N GLY A 558 25.04 -9.93 4.85
CA GLY A 558 24.50 -8.92 5.75
C GLY A 558 25.59 -8.36 6.66
N ASP A 559 25.41 -8.51 7.99
CA ASP A 559 26.35 -8.02 9.01
C ASP A 559 27.44 -9.05 9.40
N ILE A 560 27.47 -10.23 8.77
CA ILE A 560 28.40 -11.31 9.11
C ILE A 560 29.42 -11.51 8.00
N VAL A 561 30.68 -11.74 8.38
CA VAL A 561 31.71 -12.16 7.42
C VAL A 561 31.32 -13.51 6.84
N ASN A 562 31.37 -13.65 5.53
CA ASN A 562 30.96 -14.87 4.84
C ASN A 562 31.87 -16.06 5.18
N PRO A 563 31.38 -17.06 5.94
CA PRO A 563 32.23 -18.14 6.46
C PRO A 563 32.73 -19.07 5.35
N ILE A 564 32.03 -19.17 4.22
CA ILE A 564 32.41 -20.05 3.10
C ILE A 564 33.79 -19.67 2.51
N ILE A 565 34.22 -18.42 2.61
CA ILE A 565 35.49 -17.95 2.06
C ILE A 565 36.64 -18.61 2.80
N GLU A 566 36.57 -18.70 4.13
CA GLU A 566 37.63 -19.33 4.95
C GLU A 566 37.58 -20.87 4.82
N GLU A 567 36.41 -21.45 4.83
CA GLU A 567 36.22 -22.88 4.68
C GLU A 567 36.81 -23.40 3.37
N ARG A 568 36.51 -22.78 2.23
CA ARG A 568 36.99 -23.19 0.92
C ARG A 568 38.52 -23.16 0.80
N ARG A 569 39.24 -22.34 1.58
CA ARG A 569 40.72 -22.33 1.56
C ARG A 569 41.34 -23.62 2.03
N ASN A 570 40.63 -24.38 2.87
CA ASN A 570 41.11 -25.59 3.46
C ASN A 570 40.53 -26.85 2.81
N GLN A 571 39.67 -26.73 1.82
CA GLN A 571 38.97 -27.82 1.15
C GLN A 571 39.50 -28.08 -0.26
N THR A 572 39.28 -29.29 -0.75
CA THR A 572 39.57 -29.61 -2.16
C THR A 572 38.40 -29.19 -3.02
N LEU A 573 38.66 -28.23 -3.90
CA LEU A 573 37.65 -27.78 -4.84
C LEU A 573 37.55 -28.75 -6.02
N LEU A 574 36.35 -29.12 -6.40
CA LEU A 574 36.04 -29.96 -7.55
C LEU A 574 35.60 -29.14 -8.75
N PRO A 575 35.96 -29.56 -9.97
CA PRO A 575 35.35 -29.00 -11.17
C PRO A 575 33.82 -29.06 -11.06
N ARG A 576 33.14 -27.95 -11.41
CA ARG A 576 31.69 -27.80 -11.25
C ARG A 576 30.91 -28.98 -11.83
N ARG A 577 31.21 -29.35 -13.08
CA ARG A 577 30.55 -30.49 -13.76
C ARG A 577 30.69 -31.80 -13.01
N GLU A 578 31.85 -32.04 -12.43
CA GLU A 578 32.11 -33.27 -11.66
C GLU A 578 31.31 -33.29 -10.35
N ALA A 579 31.35 -32.21 -9.60
CA ALA A 579 30.64 -32.09 -8.33
C ALA A 579 29.11 -32.21 -8.50
N LEU A 580 28.56 -31.49 -9.49
CA LEU A 580 27.13 -31.59 -9.80
C LEU A 580 26.72 -33.00 -10.21
N ARG A 581 27.54 -33.70 -11.00
CA ARG A 581 27.27 -35.11 -11.37
C ARG A 581 27.30 -36.01 -10.14
N LEU A 582 28.29 -35.85 -9.29
CA LEU A 582 28.38 -36.62 -8.03
C LEU A 582 27.15 -36.44 -7.15
N PHE A 583 26.65 -35.21 -7.03
CA PHE A 583 25.43 -34.93 -6.28
C PHE A 583 24.19 -35.58 -6.90
N VAL A 584 23.98 -35.43 -8.21
CA VAL A 584 22.86 -36.07 -8.91
C VAL A 584 22.90 -37.59 -8.78
N ASP A 585 24.08 -38.22 -8.91
CA ASP A 585 24.24 -39.67 -8.71
C ASP A 585 23.99 -40.09 -7.26
N TYR A 586 24.42 -39.27 -6.29
CA TYR A 586 24.15 -39.48 -4.87
C TYR A 586 22.65 -39.41 -4.56
N ALA A 587 21.94 -38.40 -5.08
CA ALA A 587 20.53 -38.17 -4.80
C ALA A 587 19.58 -39.12 -5.56
N ARG A 588 20.10 -39.91 -6.52
CA ARG A 588 19.28 -40.79 -7.35
C ARG A 588 18.48 -41.80 -6.50
N GLY A 589 17.20 -41.94 -6.79
CA GLY A 589 16.26 -42.83 -6.11
C GLY A 589 15.90 -42.39 -4.67
N THR A 590 16.10 -41.11 -4.37
CA THR A 590 15.67 -40.52 -3.10
C THR A 590 14.78 -39.29 -3.37
N VAL A 591 14.02 -38.84 -2.38
CA VAL A 591 13.25 -37.62 -2.39
C VAL A 591 14.11 -36.51 -1.80
N LEU A 592 14.20 -35.35 -2.48
CA LEU A 592 14.95 -34.20 -1.98
C LEU A 592 14.13 -33.41 -0.93
N LEU A 593 14.84 -32.87 0.06
CA LEU A 593 14.29 -31.97 1.05
C LEU A 593 15.34 -30.94 1.47
N GLY A 594 14.94 -29.68 1.61
CA GLY A 594 15.76 -28.59 2.13
C GLY A 594 14.99 -27.67 3.05
N HIS A 595 15.62 -26.60 3.51
CA HIS A 595 14.96 -25.51 4.21
C HIS A 595 14.96 -24.26 3.31
N ASN A 596 13.81 -23.82 2.82
CA ASN A 596 13.67 -22.90 1.69
C ASN A 596 14.13 -23.55 0.36
N ALA A 597 13.78 -24.81 0.21
CA ALA A 597 14.26 -25.70 -0.85
C ALA A 597 13.97 -25.21 -2.28
N ASP A 598 12.98 -24.34 -2.48
CA ASP A 598 12.69 -23.72 -3.80
C ASP A 598 13.95 -23.03 -4.36
N TYR A 599 14.69 -22.30 -3.51
CA TYR A 599 15.93 -21.67 -3.91
C TYR A 599 16.99 -22.71 -4.32
N ASP A 600 17.26 -23.69 -3.46
CA ASP A 600 18.29 -24.70 -3.69
C ASP A 600 18.01 -25.56 -4.93
N ILE A 601 16.77 -25.93 -5.13
CA ILE A 601 16.35 -26.72 -6.33
C ILE A 601 16.54 -25.91 -7.61
N HIS A 602 16.14 -24.63 -7.59
CA HIS A 602 16.21 -23.82 -8.81
C HIS A 602 17.65 -23.40 -9.16
N ILE A 603 18.48 -23.09 -8.16
CA ILE A 603 19.89 -22.81 -8.44
C ILE A 603 20.62 -24.08 -8.89
N LEU A 604 20.31 -25.25 -8.32
CA LEU A 604 20.84 -26.54 -8.75
C LEU A 604 20.44 -26.83 -10.21
N ALA A 605 19.16 -26.67 -10.55
CA ALA A 605 18.64 -26.89 -11.89
C ALA A 605 19.32 -25.99 -12.93
N ASN A 606 19.53 -24.70 -12.61
CA ASN A 606 20.17 -23.76 -13.51
C ASN A 606 21.68 -24.00 -13.62
N ASN A 607 22.37 -24.34 -12.54
CA ASN A 607 23.78 -24.76 -12.60
C ASN A 607 23.94 -26.04 -13.44
N LEU A 608 23.07 -27.03 -13.29
CA LEU A 608 23.05 -28.23 -14.13
C LEU A 608 22.85 -27.89 -15.61
N ARG A 609 21.90 -26.99 -15.92
CA ARG A 609 21.64 -26.55 -17.31
C ARG A 609 22.85 -25.87 -17.94
N ARG A 610 23.59 -25.04 -17.18
CA ARG A 610 24.79 -24.34 -17.67
C ARG A 610 25.96 -25.31 -17.90
N GLU A 611 26.19 -26.21 -16.97
CA GLU A 611 27.36 -27.11 -16.99
C GLU A 611 27.13 -28.39 -17.79
N MET A 612 25.90 -28.92 -17.79
CA MET A 612 25.53 -30.17 -18.42
C MET A 612 24.18 -30.03 -19.13
N PRO A 613 24.10 -29.26 -20.25
CA PRO A 613 22.84 -29.01 -20.95
C PRO A 613 22.15 -30.29 -21.46
N GLU A 614 22.89 -31.35 -21.61
CA GLU A 614 22.41 -32.69 -21.98
C GLU A 614 21.76 -33.45 -20.81
N THR A 615 21.92 -32.97 -19.56
CA THR A 615 21.39 -33.60 -18.37
C THR A 615 20.33 -32.70 -17.76
N ALA A 616 19.04 -33.02 -18.01
CA ALA A 616 17.97 -32.37 -17.27
C ALA A 616 18.00 -32.81 -15.81
N LEU A 617 17.51 -31.98 -14.89
CA LEU A 617 17.22 -32.40 -13.52
C LEU A 617 16.30 -33.63 -13.61
N PRO A 618 16.68 -34.78 -13.07
CA PRO A 618 15.82 -35.97 -13.15
C PRO A 618 14.44 -35.67 -12.58
N ASN A 619 13.37 -36.11 -13.25
CA ASN A 619 12.00 -35.85 -12.79
C ASN A 619 11.76 -36.32 -11.34
N GLU A 620 12.52 -37.35 -10.91
CA GLU A 620 12.51 -37.85 -9.52
C GLU A 620 13.02 -36.80 -8.52
N LEU A 621 13.91 -35.89 -8.93
CA LEU A 621 14.45 -34.82 -8.08
C LEU A 621 13.64 -33.52 -8.19
N SER A 622 12.69 -33.43 -9.11
CA SER A 622 11.78 -32.28 -9.24
C SER A 622 10.61 -32.34 -8.26
N ASP A 623 10.34 -33.49 -7.62
CA ASP A 623 9.36 -33.68 -6.56
C ASP A 623 10.09 -33.69 -5.20
N TYR A 624 10.05 -32.57 -4.52
CA TYR A 624 10.83 -32.33 -3.30
C TYR A 624 9.94 -31.78 -2.18
N PHE A 625 10.46 -31.81 -0.97
CA PHE A 625 9.85 -31.17 0.18
C PHE A 625 10.66 -29.97 0.66
N ASP A 626 9.92 -28.96 1.15
CA ASP A 626 10.49 -27.80 1.81
C ASP A 626 10.08 -27.79 3.29
N SER A 627 11.05 -27.88 4.20
CA SER A 627 10.82 -27.83 5.63
C SER A 627 10.28 -26.46 6.08
N LEU A 628 10.59 -25.38 5.35
CA LEU A 628 10.01 -24.06 5.58
C LEU A 628 8.50 -24.08 5.29
N HIS A 629 8.09 -24.68 4.20
CA HIS A 629 6.66 -24.83 3.86
C HIS A 629 5.93 -25.72 4.88
N LEU A 630 6.53 -26.86 5.26
CA LEU A 630 5.98 -27.75 6.29
C LEU A 630 5.76 -27.04 7.63
N ILE A 631 6.78 -26.34 8.15
CA ILE A 631 6.66 -25.69 9.45
C ILE A 631 5.68 -24.51 9.43
N ARG A 632 5.56 -23.80 8.30
CA ARG A 632 4.54 -22.75 8.12
C ARG A 632 3.12 -23.32 8.14
N LEU A 633 2.90 -24.52 7.59
CA LEU A 633 1.61 -25.21 7.67
C LEU A 633 1.29 -25.66 9.10
N LEU A 634 2.26 -26.31 9.74
CA LEU A 634 2.09 -26.94 11.05
C LEU A 634 2.12 -25.96 12.22
N ARG A 635 2.80 -24.82 12.08
CA ARG A 635 2.98 -23.76 13.06
C ARG A 635 2.85 -22.36 12.46
N PRO A 636 1.69 -22.01 11.91
CA PRO A 636 1.53 -20.77 11.12
C PRO A 636 1.59 -19.46 11.93
N GLY A 637 1.64 -19.53 13.28
CA GLY A 637 1.67 -18.35 14.17
C GLY A 637 3.08 -17.94 14.63
N LEU A 638 4.14 -18.55 14.12
CA LEU A 638 5.50 -18.15 14.49
C LEU A 638 5.85 -16.79 13.87
N ARG A 639 6.65 -16.01 14.61
CA ARG A 639 7.07 -14.66 14.19
C ARG A 639 8.04 -14.71 13.01
N GLN A 640 8.96 -15.68 13.03
CA GLN A 640 9.95 -15.90 11.97
C GLN A 640 10.05 -17.39 11.65
N TYR A 641 10.60 -17.68 10.48
CA TYR A 641 10.83 -19.07 10.03
C TYR A 641 12.28 -19.28 9.56
N LYS A 642 13.21 -18.38 9.95
CA LYS A 642 14.65 -18.62 9.78
C LYS A 642 15.07 -19.82 10.62
N LEU A 643 15.90 -20.68 10.07
CA LEU A 643 16.30 -21.95 10.71
C LEU A 643 16.82 -21.73 12.13
N LYS A 644 17.70 -20.75 12.34
CA LYS A 644 18.21 -20.38 13.67
C LYS A 644 17.09 -20.08 14.68
N TYR A 645 16.11 -19.26 14.29
CA TYR A 645 14.98 -18.92 15.15
C TYR A 645 14.11 -20.14 15.48
N LEU A 646 13.91 -21.04 14.49
CA LEU A 646 13.13 -22.26 14.69
C LEU A 646 13.81 -23.22 15.67
N LEU A 647 15.14 -23.39 15.58
CA LEU A 647 15.90 -24.22 16.53
C LEU A 647 15.74 -23.69 17.97
N GLU A 648 15.84 -22.39 18.17
CA GLU A 648 15.71 -21.75 19.48
C GLU A 648 14.29 -21.90 20.06
N VAL A 649 13.26 -21.50 19.29
CA VAL A 649 11.85 -21.43 19.76
C VAL A 649 11.23 -22.82 19.93
N LEU A 650 11.63 -23.78 19.10
CA LEU A 650 11.14 -25.16 19.16
C LEU A 650 12.03 -26.06 20.03
N HIS A 651 13.11 -25.51 20.59
CA HIS A 651 14.09 -26.23 21.41
C HIS A 651 14.68 -27.47 20.71
N LEU A 652 15.08 -27.28 19.44
CA LEU A 652 15.65 -28.33 18.61
C LEU A 652 17.18 -28.33 18.68
N GLU A 653 17.79 -29.50 18.41
CA GLU A 653 19.23 -29.65 18.32
C GLU A 653 19.75 -29.19 16.96
N GLY A 654 20.93 -28.57 16.91
CA GLY A 654 21.62 -28.13 15.71
C GLY A 654 22.11 -26.70 15.84
N GLU A 655 22.96 -26.29 14.91
CA GLU A 655 23.47 -24.94 14.75
C GLU A 655 23.25 -24.46 13.31
N ASN A 656 22.82 -23.23 13.12
CA ASN A 656 22.80 -22.58 11.82
C ASN A 656 24.01 -21.64 11.76
N SER A 657 25.02 -22.05 11.02
CA SER A 657 26.32 -21.35 10.93
C SER A 657 26.60 -20.74 9.56
N HIS A 658 25.65 -20.82 8.63
CA HIS A 658 25.86 -20.49 7.21
C HIS A 658 26.98 -21.32 6.57
N LEU A 659 27.03 -22.59 6.96
CA LEU A 659 27.82 -23.66 6.35
C LEU A 659 26.85 -24.80 6.08
N ALA A 660 26.78 -25.26 4.85
CA ALA A 660 25.75 -26.21 4.41
C ALA A 660 25.72 -27.50 5.24
N ASP A 661 26.87 -27.98 5.73
CA ASP A 661 26.94 -29.18 6.58
C ASP A 661 26.23 -29.02 7.95
N ALA A 662 26.36 -27.85 8.58
CA ALA A 662 25.69 -27.56 9.86
C ALA A 662 24.19 -27.34 9.62
N ASP A 663 23.82 -26.64 8.56
CA ASP A 663 22.47 -26.33 8.22
C ASP A 663 21.65 -27.57 7.80
N VAL A 664 22.25 -28.52 7.15
CA VAL A 664 21.67 -29.87 6.88
C VAL A 664 21.31 -30.61 8.18
N ASN A 665 22.20 -30.60 9.18
CA ASN A 665 21.93 -31.25 10.47
C ASN A 665 20.83 -30.55 11.26
N ALA A 666 20.82 -29.22 11.24
CA ALA A 666 19.75 -28.41 11.83
C ALA A 666 18.41 -28.68 11.15
N THR A 667 18.41 -28.75 9.83
CA THR A 667 17.21 -29.05 9.02
C THR A 667 16.67 -30.44 9.34
N GLN A 668 17.54 -31.44 9.57
CA GLN A 668 17.11 -32.79 9.98
C GLN A 668 16.31 -32.77 11.28
N SER A 669 16.76 -32.02 12.29
CA SER A 669 16.04 -31.91 13.57
C SER A 669 14.66 -31.25 13.37
N LEU A 670 14.58 -30.22 12.54
CA LEU A 670 13.32 -29.56 12.18
C LEU A 670 12.37 -30.50 11.43
N VAL A 671 12.90 -31.31 10.51
CA VAL A 671 12.11 -32.27 9.71
C VAL A 671 11.52 -33.35 10.62
N ALA A 672 12.27 -33.85 11.60
CA ALA A 672 11.76 -34.80 12.59
C ALA A 672 10.63 -34.24 13.43
N PHE A 673 10.75 -32.96 13.87
CA PHE A 673 9.68 -32.26 14.56
C PHE A 673 8.45 -32.08 13.67
N CYS A 674 8.65 -31.71 12.39
CA CYS A 674 7.55 -31.56 11.42
C CYS A 674 6.83 -32.91 11.22
N TYR A 675 7.57 -34.04 11.15
CA TYR A 675 6.95 -35.36 11.00
C TYR A 675 6.04 -35.69 12.18
N ASP A 676 6.50 -35.50 13.41
CA ASP A 676 5.69 -35.76 14.60
C ASP A 676 4.39 -34.97 14.60
N LYS A 677 4.48 -33.71 14.26
CA LYS A 677 3.29 -32.82 14.15
C LYS A 677 2.40 -33.16 12.97
N ALA A 678 2.97 -33.49 11.83
CA ALA A 678 2.23 -33.92 10.64
C ALA A 678 1.40 -35.17 10.90
N LYS A 679 1.98 -36.13 11.56
CA LYS A 679 1.32 -37.41 11.91
C LYS A 679 0.08 -37.21 12.80
N GLU A 680 0.11 -36.22 13.70
CA GLU A 680 -1.03 -35.91 14.57
C GLU A 680 -2.23 -35.41 13.75
N ILE A 681 -2.03 -34.69 12.61
CA ILE A 681 -3.06 -33.94 11.89
C ILE A 681 -3.57 -34.62 10.60
N VAL A 682 -2.82 -35.54 10.00
CA VAL A 682 -3.17 -36.19 8.71
C VAL A 682 -4.58 -36.83 8.74
N GLY A 683 -4.97 -37.43 9.88
CA GLY A 683 -6.28 -38.02 10.03
C GLY A 683 -7.43 -37.00 9.93
N GLU A 684 -7.23 -35.84 10.52
CA GLU A 684 -8.20 -34.74 10.42
C GLU A 684 -8.27 -34.16 9.01
N GLN A 685 -7.14 -34.07 8.30
CA GLN A 685 -7.09 -33.63 6.91
C GLN A 685 -7.93 -34.56 6.02
N GLN A 686 -7.72 -35.88 6.16
CA GLN A 686 -8.45 -36.87 5.39
C GLN A 686 -9.96 -36.81 5.67
N ALA A 687 -10.36 -36.68 6.94
CA ALA A 687 -11.77 -36.54 7.33
C ALA A 687 -12.39 -35.26 6.75
N PHE A 688 -11.69 -34.15 6.77
CA PHE A 688 -12.15 -32.88 6.21
C PHE A 688 -12.31 -32.96 4.68
N ILE A 689 -11.29 -33.46 3.98
CA ILE A 689 -11.31 -33.60 2.51
C ILE A 689 -12.39 -34.62 2.09
N GLY A 690 -12.59 -35.70 2.84
CA GLY A 690 -13.61 -36.71 2.56
C GLY A 690 -15.04 -36.21 2.71
N HIS A 691 -15.27 -35.05 3.32
CA HIS A 691 -16.61 -34.51 3.50
C HIS A 691 -17.22 -34.05 2.15
N LYS A 692 -18.42 -34.53 1.82
CA LYS A 692 -19.08 -34.31 0.53
C LYS A 692 -19.09 -32.84 0.07
N ARG A 693 -19.43 -31.89 0.97
CA ARG A 693 -19.47 -30.46 0.64
C ARG A 693 -18.08 -29.90 0.33
N VAL A 694 -17.05 -30.39 0.97
CA VAL A 694 -15.66 -29.99 0.71
C VAL A 694 -15.23 -30.52 -0.65
N GLN A 695 -15.55 -31.77 -0.98
CA GLN A 695 -15.27 -32.36 -2.30
C GLN A 695 -15.92 -31.56 -3.44
N GLU A 696 -17.17 -31.13 -3.27
CA GLU A 696 -17.87 -30.29 -4.25
C GLU A 696 -17.12 -28.96 -4.48
N ARG A 697 -16.57 -28.35 -3.41
CA ARG A 697 -15.78 -27.11 -3.51
C ARG A 697 -14.42 -27.36 -4.16
N ILE A 698 -13.76 -28.45 -3.84
CA ILE A 698 -12.49 -28.85 -4.46
C ILE A 698 -12.68 -29.02 -5.98
N ILE A 699 -13.73 -29.73 -6.40
CA ILE A 699 -14.03 -29.92 -7.83
C ILE A 699 -14.24 -28.56 -8.52
N THR A 700 -15.02 -27.67 -7.91
CA THR A 700 -15.24 -26.33 -8.47
C THR A 700 -13.93 -25.54 -8.56
N LEU A 701 -13.10 -25.57 -7.51
CA LEU A 701 -11.79 -24.91 -7.51
C LEU A 701 -10.88 -25.44 -8.62
N ARG A 702 -10.79 -26.75 -8.75
CA ARG A 702 -9.98 -27.38 -9.80
C ARG A 702 -10.47 -27.01 -11.20
N ASN A 703 -11.77 -27.05 -11.45
CA ASN A 703 -12.32 -26.71 -12.75
C ASN A 703 -12.10 -25.25 -13.14
N ASN A 704 -12.25 -24.32 -12.20
CA ASN A 704 -12.22 -22.90 -12.50
C ASN A 704 -10.83 -22.27 -12.34
N TYR A 705 -9.92 -22.89 -11.58
CA TYR A 705 -8.66 -22.22 -11.22
C TYR A 705 -7.39 -23.04 -11.53
N LEU A 706 -7.44 -24.38 -11.50
CA LEU A 706 -6.25 -25.19 -11.72
C LEU A 706 -5.49 -24.90 -13.02
N PRO A 707 -6.14 -24.69 -14.19
CA PRO A 707 -5.42 -24.38 -15.43
C PRO A 707 -4.59 -23.10 -15.31
N HIS A 708 -5.16 -22.05 -14.72
CA HIS A 708 -4.50 -20.75 -14.54
C HIS A 708 -3.37 -20.82 -13.52
N TYR A 709 -3.61 -21.47 -12.39
CA TYR A 709 -2.60 -21.72 -11.36
C TYR A 709 -1.39 -22.45 -11.93
N ARG A 710 -1.61 -23.55 -12.66
CA ARG A 710 -0.56 -24.36 -13.28
C ARG A 710 0.22 -23.55 -14.32
N HIS A 711 -0.46 -22.79 -15.17
CA HIS A 711 0.17 -21.94 -16.18
C HIS A 711 1.22 -21.00 -15.54
N THR A 712 0.80 -20.26 -14.48
CA THR A 712 1.71 -19.33 -13.80
C THR A 712 2.84 -20.06 -13.07
N VAL A 713 2.55 -21.16 -12.36
CA VAL A 713 3.59 -21.97 -11.66
C VAL A 713 4.65 -22.47 -12.64
N GLU A 714 4.25 -22.93 -13.83
CA GLU A 714 5.18 -23.40 -14.86
C GLU A 714 6.05 -22.28 -15.43
N ARG A 715 5.57 -21.03 -15.41
CA ARG A 715 6.32 -19.85 -15.87
C ARG A 715 7.17 -19.20 -14.77
N LEU A 716 6.80 -19.40 -13.52
CA LEU A 716 7.32 -18.65 -12.37
C LEU A 716 8.87 -18.65 -12.33
N TRP A 717 9.49 -19.81 -12.57
CA TRP A 717 10.92 -20.03 -12.49
C TRP A 717 11.59 -20.19 -13.87
N LYS A 718 11.02 -19.59 -14.90
CA LYS A 718 11.63 -19.54 -16.24
C LYS A 718 12.09 -18.14 -16.54
N GLU A 719 13.25 -18.02 -17.17
CA GLU A 719 13.69 -16.77 -17.78
C GLU A 719 13.04 -16.60 -19.15
N ASP A 720 12.57 -15.39 -19.43
CA ASP A 720 12.11 -14.99 -20.74
C ASP A 720 13.23 -14.26 -21.51
N GLU A 721 13.04 -14.07 -22.81
CA GLU A 721 14.02 -13.35 -23.64
C GLU A 721 14.09 -11.84 -23.34
N LYS A 722 13.06 -11.30 -22.70
CA LYS A 722 12.89 -9.86 -22.45
C LYS A 722 12.34 -9.59 -21.05
N PRO A 723 12.68 -8.43 -20.44
CA PRO A 723 12.02 -7.97 -19.22
C PRO A 723 10.54 -7.62 -19.49
N GLY A 724 9.76 -7.53 -18.40
CA GLY A 724 8.33 -7.19 -18.47
C GLY A 724 7.38 -8.40 -18.43
N VAL A 725 7.89 -9.55 -18.05
CA VAL A 725 7.15 -10.83 -17.97
C VAL A 725 5.94 -10.77 -17.05
N LEU A 726 6.00 -9.95 -15.99
CA LEU A 726 4.86 -9.75 -15.05
C LEU A 726 3.65 -9.14 -15.76
N VAL A 727 3.85 -8.13 -16.60
CA VAL A 727 2.74 -7.49 -17.35
C VAL A 727 2.17 -8.42 -18.39
N GLU A 728 3.01 -9.22 -19.05
CA GLU A 728 2.55 -10.23 -20.00
C GLU A 728 1.68 -11.29 -19.31
N GLU A 729 2.12 -11.78 -18.15
CA GLU A 729 1.34 -12.71 -17.35
C GLU A 729 0.01 -12.11 -16.89
N MET A 730 0.02 -10.87 -16.39
CA MET A 730 -1.19 -10.16 -15.98
C MET A 730 -2.19 -10.02 -17.13
N ARG A 731 -1.72 -9.66 -18.34
CA ARG A 731 -2.57 -9.55 -19.53
C ARG A 731 -3.14 -10.89 -19.94
N HIS A 732 -2.32 -11.93 -19.94
CA HIS A 732 -2.74 -13.29 -20.28
C HIS A 732 -3.84 -13.79 -19.35
N LEU A 733 -3.62 -13.73 -18.05
CA LEU A 733 -4.59 -14.16 -17.04
C LEU A 733 -5.91 -13.39 -17.16
N TYR A 734 -5.83 -12.07 -17.24
CA TYR A 734 -7.02 -11.24 -17.35
C TYR A 734 -7.83 -11.57 -18.62
N ALA A 735 -7.17 -11.67 -19.78
CA ALA A 735 -7.83 -11.99 -21.04
C ALA A 735 -8.51 -13.37 -20.99
N THR A 736 -7.81 -14.38 -20.49
CA THR A 736 -8.35 -15.74 -20.35
C THR A 736 -9.55 -15.78 -19.41
N TRP A 737 -9.49 -15.08 -18.26
CA TRP A 737 -10.64 -15.05 -17.32
C TRP A 737 -11.85 -14.32 -17.90
N VAL A 738 -11.68 -13.31 -18.75
CA VAL A 738 -12.77 -12.65 -19.48
C VAL A 738 -13.36 -13.60 -20.53
N GLU A 739 -12.52 -14.27 -21.31
CA GLU A 739 -12.95 -15.23 -22.35
C GLU A 739 -13.73 -16.41 -21.74
N GLU A 740 -13.32 -16.91 -20.60
CA GLU A 740 -13.99 -17.98 -19.85
C GLU A 740 -15.22 -17.51 -19.05
N ASN A 741 -15.55 -16.21 -19.08
CA ASN A 741 -16.64 -15.58 -18.34
C ASN A 741 -16.52 -15.73 -16.81
N LEU A 742 -15.31 -15.88 -16.29
CA LEU A 742 -15.06 -15.89 -14.84
C LEU A 742 -15.17 -14.48 -14.25
N ILE A 743 -14.76 -13.48 -15.03
CA ILE A 743 -14.87 -12.05 -14.67
C ILE A 743 -15.54 -11.25 -15.79
N GLN A 744 -16.12 -10.11 -15.42
CA GLN A 744 -16.63 -9.15 -16.41
C GLN A 744 -15.48 -8.26 -16.91
N PRO A 745 -15.46 -7.87 -18.20
CA PRO A 745 -14.43 -7.00 -18.73
C PRO A 745 -14.45 -5.62 -18.05
N LEU A 746 -13.27 -5.09 -17.76
CA LEU A 746 -13.05 -3.77 -17.20
C LEU A 746 -12.42 -2.87 -18.27
N PRO A 747 -13.13 -1.89 -18.84
CA PRO A 747 -12.65 -1.09 -19.97
C PRO A 747 -11.35 -0.32 -19.70
N THR A 748 -11.07 -0.03 -18.43
CA THR A 748 -9.93 0.79 -17.98
C THR A 748 -8.72 -0.05 -17.54
N VAL A 749 -8.76 -1.37 -17.66
CA VAL A 749 -7.66 -2.25 -17.19
C VAL A 749 -6.33 -1.98 -17.88
N ASP A 750 -6.35 -1.56 -19.15
CA ASP A 750 -5.13 -1.25 -19.92
C ASP A 750 -4.30 -0.14 -19.29
N TYR A 751 -4.90 0.80 -18.56
CA TYR A 751 -4.15 1.81 -17.82
C TYR A 751 -3.28 1.19 -16.72
N ILE A 752 -3.80 0.17 -16.02
CA ILE A 752 -3.03 -0.56 -15.00
C ILE A 752 -1.85 -1.29 -15.65
N PHE A 753 -2.09 -2.02 -16.73
CA PHE A 753 -1.02 -2.77 -17.42
C PHE A 753 0.08 -1.85 -17.97
N ARG A 754 -0.29 -0.72 -18.54
CA ARG A 754 0.68 0.28 -19.01
C ARG A 754 1.46 0.89 -17.85
N TYR A 755 0.77 1.22 -16.77
CA TYR A 755 1.39 1.78 -15.58
C TYR A 755 2.39 0.80 -14.94
N VAL A 756 2.02 -0.45 -14.78
CA VAL A 756 2.95 -1.48 -14.27
C VAL A 756 4.16 -1.59 -15.22
N ALA A 757 3.96 -1.59 -16.52
CA ALA A 757 5.04 -1.71 -17.50
C ALA A 757 5.99 -0.50 -17.50
N SER A 758 5.45 0.73 -17.50
CA SER A 758 6.24 1.94 -17.76
C SER A 758 6.72 2.66 -16.53
N ASP A 759 6.03 2.48 -15.41
CA ASP A 759 6.33 3.17 -14.15
C ASP A 759 6.86 2.23 -13.08
N LEU A 760 6.24 1.05 -12.89
CA LEU A 760 6.64 0.12 -11.84
C LEU A 760 7.86 -0.73 -12.27
N LEU A 761 7.84 -1.27 -13.49
CA LEU A 761 8.91 -2.14 -14.02
C LEU A 761 9.95 -1.38 -14.85
N ARG A 762 9.94 -0.07 -14.85
CA ARG A 762 10.78 0.77 -15.72
C ARG A 762 12.28 0.47 -15.61
N GLU A 763 12.74 0.23 -14.38
CA GLU A 763 14.15 -0.04 -14.07
C GLU A 763 14.38 -1.51 -13.70
N ASP A 764 13.34 -2.36 -13.79
CA ASP A 764 13.47 -3.78 -13.51
C ASP A 764 13.84 -4.55 -14.79
N GLU A 765 15.10 -4.92 -14.89
CA GLU A 765 15.65 -5.69 -16.00
C GLU A 765 15.45 -7.21 -15.85
N SER A 766 14.75 -7.66 -14.79
CA SER A 766 14.54 -9.10 -14.55
C SER A 766 13.71 -9.72 -15.65
N THR A 767 14.14 -10.88 -16.10
CA THR A 767 13.47 -11.70 -17.13
C THR A 767 12.66 -12.85 -16.53
N ALA A 768 12.69 -13.03 -15.21
CA ALA A 768 11.97 -14.08 -14.51
C ALA A 768 10.77 -13.56 -13.72
N LEU A 769 9.62 -14.23 -13.86
CA LEU A 769 8.36 -13.81 -13.25
C LEU A 769 8.44 -13.80 -11.71
N VAL A 770 9.08 -14.80 -11.11
CA VAL A 770 9.25 -14.90 -9.65
C VAL A 770 9.96 -13.67 -9.06
N MET A 771 10.98 -13.15 -9.77
CA MET A 771 11.75 -12.01 -9.29
C MET A 771 10.92 -10.72 -9.37
N GLN A 772 10.21 -10.51 -10.48
CA GLN A 772 9.34 -9.34 -10.64
C GLN A 772 8.18 -9.34 -9.65
N ILE A 773 7.52 -10.48 -9.44
CA ILE A 773 6.47 -10.58 -8.40
C ILE A 773 7.06 -10.28 -7.03
N GLY A 774 8.18 -10.91 -6.66
CA GLY A 774 8.80 -10.74 -5.34
C GLY A 774 9.14 -9.28 -5.02
N ARG A 775 9.64 -8.52 -6.00
CA ARG A 775 9.99 -7.09 -5.85
C ARG A 775 8.78 -6.17 -5.76
N HIS A 776 7.74 -6.42 -6.56
CA HIS A 776 6.71 -5.42 -6.83
C HIS A 776 5.34 -5.72 -6.21
N ILE A 777 5.05 -6.95 -5.77
CA ILE A 777 3.70 -7.34 -5.31
C ILE A 777 3.21 -6.53 -4.10
N LEU A 778 4.09 -6.17 -3.17
CA LEU A 778 3.72 -5.35 -2.02
C LEU A 778 3.31 -3.94 -2.44
N GLU A 779 4.05 -3.33 -3.37
CA GLU A 779 3.71 -2.02 -3.91
C GLU A 779 2.41 -2.08 -4.72
N MET A 780 2.25 -3.09 -5.57
CA MET A 780 1.04 -3.30 -6.36
C MET A 780 -0.23 -3.36 -5.50
N ASN A 781 -0.17 -4.04 -4.37
CA ASN A 781 -1.30 -4.13 -3.42
C ASN A 781 -1.63 -2.80 -2.72
N THR A 782 -0.79 -1.77 -2.83
CA THR A 782 -1.00 -0.44 -2.24
C THR A 782 -1.30 0.64 -3.27
N LEU A 783 -1.32 0.32 -4.57
CA LEU A 783 -1.60 1.25 -5.66
C LEU A 783 -3.03 1.80 -5.59
N LYS A 784 -3.16 3.05 -6.02
CA LYS A 784 -4.43 3.75 -6.13
C LYS A 784 -4.57 4.40 -7.51
N GLU A 785 -5.79 4.61 -7.94
CA GLU A 785 -6.11 5.27 -9.21
C GLU A 785 -5.42 6.64 -9.37
N ALA A 786 -5.21 7.35 -8.25
CA ALA A 786 -4.48 8.61 -8.23
C ALA A 786 -3.01 8.46 -8.66
N ASP A 787 -2.40 7.27 -8.48
CA ASP A 787 -1.01 7.00 -8.89
C ASP A 787 -0.88 6.93 -10.43
N LEU A 788 -1.96 6.59 -11.14
CA LEU A 788 -2.01 6.60 -12.61
C LEU A 788 -1.97 8.03 -13.18
N CYS A 789 -2.54 8.99 -12.44
CA CYS A 789 -2.60 10.38 -12.90
C CYS A 789 -1.22 11.04 -12.85
N GLY A 790 -0.69 11.41 -13.99
CA GLY A 790 0.63 12.06 -14.11
C GLY A 790 1.74 11.12 -14.50
N SER A 791 1.44 9.84 -14.70
CA SER A 791 2.29 8.93 -15.46
C SER A 791 2.15 9.23 -16.96
N THR A 792 3.14 8.84 -17.75
CA THR A 792 3.08 8.93 -19.22
C THR A 792 2.11 7.93 -19.85
N THR A 793 1.43 7.13 -19.01
CA THR A 793 0.61 5.99 -19.40
C THR A 793 -0.82 6.33 -19.80
N ILE A 794 -1.32 7.52 -19.37
CA ILE A 794 -2.65 7.98 -19.72
C ILE A 794 -2.58 8.86 -20.95
N ASP A 795 -3.12 8.35 -22.07
CA ASP A 795 -3.19 9.07 -23.33
C ASP A 795 -4.25 10.19 -23.30
N ASP A 796 -5.24 10.05 -22.42
CA ASP A 796 -6.30 11.04 -22.25
C ASP A 796 -5.74 12.37 -21.78
N LYS A 797 -6.23 13.43 -22.39
CA LYS A 797 -5.86 14.81 -22.05
C LYS A 797 -6.90 15.50 -21.15
N ILE A 798 -8.07 14.89 -20.98
CA ILE A 798 -9.11 15.37 -20.09
C ILE A 798 -9.24 14.46 -18.89
N PHE A 799 -9.22 15.06 -17.70
CA PHE A 799 -9.33 14.40 -16.41
C PHE A 799 -10.54 14.93 -15.65
N VAL A 800 -11.29 14.02 -15.01
CA VAL A 800 -12.38 14.39 -14.10
C VAL A 800 -12.03 13.88 -12.71
N THR A 801 -11.88 14.77 -11.72
CA THR A 801 -11.37 14.37 -10.42
C THR A 801 -12.00 15.18 -9.28
N THR A 802 -12.04 14.59 -8.07
CA THR A 802 -12.42 15.37 -6.88
C THR A 802 -11.24 16.16 -6.35
N VAL A 803 -11.52 17.23 -5.56
CA VAL A 803 -10.46 18.07 -4.97
C VAL A 803 -9.45 17.23 -4.16
N HIS A 804 -9.92 16.26 -3.37
CA HIS A 804 -9.05 15.41 -2.55
C HIS A 804 -8.12 14.52 -3.39
N LYS A 805 -8.64 13.93 -4.47
CA LYS A 805 -7.85 13.11 -5.39
C LYS A 805 -6.95 13.94 -6.32
N ALA A 806 -7.29 15.21 -6.55
CA ALA A 806 -6.47 16.14 -7.32
C ALA A 806 -5.22 16.64 -6.57
N LYS A 807 -5.17 16.49 -5.24
CA LYS A 807 -4.01 16.92 -4.46
C LYS A 807 -2.74 16.15 -4.90
N GLY A 808 -1.64 16.88 -5.05
CA GLY A 808 -0.40 16.34 -5.62
C GLY A 808 -0.37 16.23 -7.14
N LEU A 809 -1.53 16.38 -7.85
CA LEU A 809 -1.60 16.40 -9.30
C LEU A 809 -1.41 17.83 -9.84
N GLU A 810 -1.12 17.95 -11.14
CA GLU A 810 -0.92 19.22 -11.84
C GLU A 810 -1.39 19.10 -13.28
N PHE A 811 -2.12 20.11 -13.74
CA PHE A 811 -2.69 20.13 -15.07
C PHE A 811 -2.41 21.47 -15.74
N ASP A 812 -2.28 21.49 -17.05
CA ASP A 812 -2.08 22.73 -17.77
C ASP A 812 -3.31 23.65 -17.64
N ASN A 813 -4.51 23.09 -17.75
CA ASN A 813 -5.78 23.79 -17.62
C ASN A 813 -6.60 23.15 -16.48
N VAL A 814 -7.23 23.98 -15.67
CA VAL A 814 -8.13 23.54 -14.59
C VAL A 814 -9.47 24.25 -14.70
N ILE A 815 -10.53 23.48 -14.64
CA ILE A 815 -11.91 23.90 -14.52
C ILE A 815 -12.38 23.51 -13.13
N VAL A 816 -12.70 24.48 -12.25
CA VAL A 816 -13.28 24.23 -10.93
C VAL A 816 -14.79 24.36 -11.05
N PHE A 817 -15.49 23.25 -10.85
CA PHE A 817 -16.91 23.07 -11.12
C PHE A 817 -17.79 23.47 -9.93
N ASP A 818 -18.96 24.09 -10.20
CA ASP A 818 -20.04 24.41 -9.27
C ASP A 818 -19.58 25.19 -8.02
N VAL A 819 -18.90 26.33 -8.26
CA VAL A 819 -18.34 27.18 -7.21
C VAL A 819 -19.38 28.18 -6.70
N ILE A 820 -20.32 27.69 -5.91
CA ILE A 820 -21.44 28.43 -5.34
C ILE A 820 -21.48 28.33 -3.81
N GLU A 821 -22.24 29.24 -3.18
CA GLU A 821 -22.57 29.11 -1.74
C GLU A 821 -23.29 27.78 -1.45
N GLY A 822 -22.90 27.12 -0.36
CA GLY A 822 -23.39 25.78 0.00
C GLY A 822 -22.59 24.64 -0.61
N ARG A 823 -21.66 24.95 -1.52
CA ARG A 823 -20.64 24.01 -2.03
C ARG A 823 -19.24 24.43 -1.60
N TYR A 824 -18.91 25.71 -1.75
CA TYR A 824 -17.70 26.36 -1.29
C TYR A 824 -18.03 27.65 -0.53
N PRO A 825 -18.14 27.63 0.83
CA PRO A 825 -18.06 26.48 1.74
C PRO A 825 -19.28 25.55 1.65
N ASN A 826 -19.10 24.31 2.08
CA ASN A 826 -20.17 23.33 2.16
C ASN A 826 -21.27 23.81 3.12
N TYR A 827 -22.52 23.53 2.82
CA TYR A 827 -23.67 23.92 3.63
C TYR A 827 -23.54 23.52 5.11
N TYR A 828 -23.07 22.30 5.36
CA TYR A 828 -22.89 21.78 6.72
C TYR A 828 -21.70 22.38 7.45
N SER A 829 -20.72 22.90 6.73
CA SER A 829 -19.52 23.55 7.29
C SER A 829 -19.78 24.99 7.75
N GLN A 830 -20.82 25.67 7.24
CA GLN A 830 -21.03 27.10 7.44
C GLN A 830 -21.16 27.54 8.92
N GLN A 831 -21.59 26.65 9.80
CA GLN A 831 -21.72 26.93 11.24
C GLN A 831 -20.43 26.71 12.04
N ASN A 832 -19.39 26.12 11.43
CA ASN A 832 -18.13 25.79 12.08
C ASN A 832 -16.97 26.52 11.40
N PRO A 833 -16.37 27.56 12.03
CA PRO A 833 -15.28 28.33 11.43
C PRO A 833 -14.08 27.49 10.98
N ALA A 834 -13.75 26.41 11.72
CA ALA A 834 -12.65 25.53 11.37
C ALA A 834 -12.92 24.74 10.07
N GLN A 835 -14.18 24.30 9.88
CA GLN A 835 -14.60 23.61 8.66
C GLN A 835 -14.69 24.58 7.47
N VAL A 836 -15.13 25.82 7.69
CA VAL A 836 -15.11 26.88 6.64
C VAL A 836 -13.66 27.15 6.19
N ALA A 837 -12.72 27.24 7.14
CA ALA A 837 -11.30 27.42 6.82
C ALA A 837 -10.71 26.23 6.06
N GLU A 838 -11.18 25.00 6.35
CA GLU A 838 -10.79 23.82 5.57
C GLU A 838 -11.36 23.86 4.15
N ASP A 839 -12.61 24.23 3.98
CA ASP A 839 -13.23 24.39 2.66
C ASP A 839 -12.55 25.50 1.84
N ALA A 840 -12.07 26.57 2.49
CA ALA A 840 -11.25 27.59 1.83
C ALA A 840 -9.92 27.01 1.32
N ARG A 841 -9.27 26.16 2.10
CA ARG A 841 -8.06 25.43 1.65
C ARG A 841 -8.36 24.43 0.53
N LYS A 842 -9.52 23.74 0.54
CA LYS A 842 -9.92 22.84 -0.57
C LYS A 842 -10.05 23.63 -1.88
N PHE A 843 -10.67 24.80 -1.83
CA PHE A 843 -10.77 25.66 -3.03
C PHE A 843 -9.39 26.15 -3.50
N TYR A 844 -8.50 26.54 -2.56
CA TYR A 844 -7.11 26.87 -2.86
C TYR A 844 -6.36 25.72 -3.53
N VAL A 845 -6.49 24.49 -2.99
CA VAL A 845 -5.90 23.29 -3.59
C VAL A 845 -6.40 23.09 -5.01
N ALA A 846 -7.72 23.19 -5.25
CA ALA A 846 -8.30 23.04 -6.58
C ALA A 846 -7.70 24.04 -7.59
N MET A 847 -7.63 25.33 -7.23
CA MET A 847 -7.07 26.38 -8.11
C MET A 847 -5.58 26.17 -8.41
N THR A 848 -4.79 25.82 -7.38
CA THR A 848 -3.33 25.68 -7.50
C THR A 848 -2.87 24.41 -8.25
N ARG A 849 -3.82 23.60 -8.73
CA ARG A 849 -3.50 22.51 -9.68
C ARG A 849 -3.21 23.02 -11.08
N SER A 850 -3.59 24.27 -11.40
CA SER A 850 -3.40 24.85 -12.73
C SER A 850 -1.96 25.34 -12.96
N LYS A 851 -1.41 25.02 -14.14
CA LYS A 851 -0.10 25.52 -14.60
C LYS A 851 -0.21 26.66 -15.59
N LYS A 852 -1.28 26.71 -16.39
CA LYS A 852 -1.45 27.69 -17.47
C LYS A 852 -2.79 28.43 -17.41
N ARG A 853 -3.91 27.73 -17.21
CA ARG A 853 -5.25 28.35 -17.28
C ARG A 853 -6.14 27.90 -16.14
N LEU A 854 -6.95 28.79 -15.63
CA LEU A 854 -7.94 28.54 -14.60
C LEU A 854 -9.31 29.06 -15.03
N MET A 855 -10.30 28.18 -15.00
CA MET A 855 -11.72 28.52 -15.16
C MET A 855 -12.46 28.11 -13.89
N VAL A 856 -13.17 29.10 -13.31
CA VAL A 856 -14.10 28.88 -12.20
C VAL A 856 -15.50 28.85 -12.78
N MET A 857 -16.30 27.81 -12.48
CA MET A 857 -17.67 27.70 -13.02
C MET A 857 -18.72 27.94 -11.93
N GLN A 858 -19.81 28.55 -12.32
CA GLN A 858 -20.95 28.86 -11.47
C GLN A 858 -22.26 28.55 -12.20
N SER A 859 -23.16 27.79 -11.58
CA SER A 859 -24.56 27.73 -11.97
C SER A 859 -25.33 28.91 -11.33
N CYS A 860 -26.02 29.72 -12.14
CA CYS A 860 -26.75 30.88 -11.65
C CYS A 860 -28.06 30.53 -10.95
N PHE A 861 -28.68 29.43 -11.32
CA PHE A 861 -29.95 28.96 -10.77
C PHE A 861 -29.95 27.49 -10.39
N ARG A 862 -30.74 27.14 -9.37
CA ARG A 862 -31.13 25.79 -9.02
C ARG A 862 -32.61 25.55 -9.25
N ILE A 863 -32.99 24.41 -9.73
CA ILE A 863 -34.39 23.97 -9.84
C ILE A 863 -34.72 23.23 -8.56
N ASP A 864 -35.70 23.74 -7.80
CA ASP A 864 -36.18 23.09 -6.61
C ASP A 864 -37.10 21.87 -6.94
N PHE A 865 -37.53 21.13 -5.91
CA PHE A 865 -38.38 19.93 -6.08
C PHE A 865 -39.80 20.26 -6.58
N HIS A 866 -40.18 21.54 -6.62
CA HIS A 866 -41.41 22.03 -7.25
C HIS A 866 -41.19 22.51 -8.70
N GLY A 867 -39.99 22.40 -9.26
CA GLY A 867 -39.63 22.84 -10.59
C GLY A 867 -39.41 24.37 -10.70
N GLN A 868 -39.32 25.13 -9.58
CA GLN A 868 -39.08 26.54 -9.57
C GLN A 868 -37.59 26.86 -9.63
N ARG A 869 -37.24 27.83 -10.49
CA ARG A 869 -35.87 28.37 -10.56
C ARG A 869 -35.60 29.29 -9.37
N LYS A 870 -34.56 29.03 -8.64
CA LYS A 870 -34.08 29.86 -7.52
C LYS A 870 -32.67 30.34 -7.83
N PRO A 871 -32.38 31.64 -7.72
CA PRO A 871 -31.03 32.15 -7.92
C PRO A 871 -30.09 31.58 -6.84
N VAL A 872 -28.85 31.34 -7.23
CA VAL A 872 -27.80 30.84 -6.35
C VAL A 872 -26.63 31.83 -6.36
N ALA A 873 -26.15 32.18 -5.19
CA ALA A 873 -25.03 33.11 -5.04
C ALA A 873 -23.70 32.42 -5.42
N LEU A 874 -22.83 33.19 -6.08
CA LEU A 874 -21.42 32.82 -6.25
C LEU A 874 -20.79 32.59 -4.87
N SER A 875 -19.88 31.65 -4.78
CA SER A 875 -19.14 31.38 -3.53
C SER A 875 -18.45 32.65 -3.02
N ARG A 876 -18.58 32.91 -1.72
CA ARG A 876 -17.86 34.01 -1.05
C ARG A 876 -16.34 33.91 -1.22
N PHE A 877 -15.81 32.72 -1.43
CA PHE A 877 -14.39 32.51 -1.67
C PHE A 877 -13.89 33.08 -2.99
N VAL A 878 -14.78 33.32 -3.96
CA VAL A 878 -14.41 33.92 -5.25
C VAL A 878 -14.39 35.45 -5.17
N GLU A 879 -15.12 36.08 -4.23
CA GLU A 879 -15.21 37.54 -4.13
C GLU A 879 -13.84 38.20 -4.00
N SER A 880 -12.92 37.62 -3.30
CA SER A 880 -11.56 38.12 -3.09
C SER A 880 -10.71 38.20 -4.36
N ILE A 881 -11.07 37.42 -5.39
CA ILE A 881 -10.32 37.28 -6.65
C ILE A 881 -11.17 37.59 -7.89
N ARG A 882 -12.44 37.99 -7.71
CA ARG A 882 -13.41 38.21 -8.80
C ARG A 882 -12.93 39.23 -9.83
N ASP A 883 -12.29 40.29 -9.41
CA ASP A 883 -11.74 41.35 -10.25
C ASP A 883 -10.63 40.89 -11.20
N ARG A 884 -10.02 39.72 -10.93
CA ARG A 884 -9.00 39.11 -11.77
C ARG A 884 -9.54 38.09 -12.78
N LEU A 885 -10.82 37.72 -12.66
CA LEU A 885 -11.48 36.75 -13.51
C LEU A 885 -12.32 37.46 -14.59
N ARG A 886 -12.12 37.04 -15.83
CA ARG A 886 -12.97 37.48 -16.94
C ARG A 886 -14.27 36.68 -16.94
N VAL A 887 -15.41 37.39 -16.84
CA VAL A 887 -16.72 36.71 -16.89
C VAL A 887 -17.02 36.29 -18.33
N THR A 888 -17.42 35.03 -18.48
CA THR A 888 -17.80 34.42 -19.76
C THR A 888 -19.08 33.60 -19.60
N HIS A 889 -19.81 33.40 -20.70
CA HIS A 889 -21.08 32.69 -20.75
C HIS A 889 -21.05 31.65 -21.88
N PRO A 890 -21.97 30.65 -21.89
CA PRO A 890 -22.14 29.76 -23.01
C PRO A 890 -22.36 30.54 -24.33
N ASP A 891 -21.80 30.04 -25.43
CA ASP A 891 -22.07 30.56 -26.74
C ASP A 891 -23.59 30.43 -27.02
N PRO A 892 -24.23 31.48 -27.59
CA PRO A 892 -25.66 31.41 -27.91
C PRO A 892 -25.89 30.22 -28.88
N PRO A 893 -26.98 29.45 -28.73
CA PRO A 893 -27.30 28.39 -29.68
C PRO A 893 -27.42 28.96 -31.08
N GLU A 894 -26.78 28.35 -32.08
CA GLU A 894 -26.89 28.78 -33.49
C GLU A 894 -28.37 28.84 -33.88
N GLY A 895 -28.91 30.06 -34.09
CA GLY A 895 -30.28 30.24 -34.55
C GLY A 895 -31.16 31.21 -33.74
N ARG A 896 -30.71 31.82 -32.63
CA ARG A 896 -31.45 32.91 -31.94
C ARG A 896 -30.62 34.19 -31.88
N GLU A 897 -30.74 35.01 -32.87
CA GLU A 897 -30.38 36.45 -32.76
C GLU A 897 -31.42 37.21 -31.91
N ASN A 898 -30.93 37.87 -30.87
CA ASN A 898 -31.54 38.96 -30.11
C ASN A 898 -32.85 38.70 -29.32
N GLU A 899 -32.75 38.12 -28.15
CA GLU A 899 -33.55 38.56 -27.00
C GLU A 899 -32.69 38.44 -25.73
N ARG A 900 -31.71 39.30 -25.55
CA ARG A 900 -31.03 39.48 -24.26
C ARG A 900 -31.66 40.67 -23.54
N GLY A 901 -32.70 40.40 -22.76
CA GLY A 901 -33.07 41.25 -21.63
C GLY A 901 -32.02 41.08 -20.52
N GLN A 902 -31.63 42.19 -19.93
CA GLN A 902 -30.71 42.33 -18.82
C GLN A 902 -31.20 41.53 -17.60
N ASP A 903 -30.80 40.26 -17.46
CA ASP A 903 -30.83 39.53 -16.21
C ASP A 903 -29.45 38.85 -16.03
N SER A 904 -28.44 39.69 -15.76
CA SER A 904 -27.15 39.20 -15.24
C SER A 904 -27.30 38.88 -13.76
N CYS A 905 -26.72 37.82 -13.30
CA CYS A 905 -26.55 37.54 -11.88
C CYS A 905 -25.73 38.67 -11.22
N GLU A 906 -26.38 39.67 -10.59
CA GLU A 906 -25.75 40.54 -9.61
C GLU A 906 -25.65 39.91 -8.23
#